data_4a3c2d357193bf01149cb72e47d5e740
#
_entry.id   4a3c2d357193bf01149cb72e47d5e740
#
_cell.length_a   1.000
_cell.length_b   1.000
_cell.length_c   1.000
_cell.angle_alpha   90.00
_cell.angle_beta   90.00
_cell.angle_gamma   90.00
#
_symmetry.space_group_name_H-M   'P 1'
#
loop_
_entity.id
_entity.type
_entity.pdbx_description
1 polymer ?
#
loop_
_entity_poly.entity_id
_entity_poly.type
_entity_poly.pdbx_seq_one_letter_code
_entity_poly.pdbx_strand_id
1 'polypeptide(L)'
;MKDWFYSANYTGASAIWMQGAIDKRFKVGDSTLYSAAYGQNYQQYQKFFFNLVRRHGNMISGFQRKNRKSTITVPNQADTDQLTDDYNKVIRFCEDRDNFQEYFSQSFENGADVGINWLWMYMDYTNDPVSGDIFTDSVAYNNVLWDQNFHKMDLTDCQGIWRRRWVSKNAAMSLLPGYGSEIKKMKPSGAKDGRFPLQAELQNLQLSNLFTYDEYYYRTTRRAKFIHDTYTGESVMWEPDDDDPDNLLEIILASQPWLKVIDKDIPTVKLCLSIGDHVVYHGQNLLSNGSKIVDSYPCVPHLCYHEPDILSYSGRIMGYIRNLRDAQFLYNMRKVIELQLLQSQVNAGWIFPVDAVVDQKAFRQNSGGEAFLIPLKSGRLPNEIQRIEPSAIPQSLLELSRSLADDITKISGVNEELLGMADDDKSGILSMLRQSAGLVTLQNIFDKSDTTQRLYGKLRLQTIRCNMTKGKIAAILGHEPDPRFFLSSSQKFDVAVEEGNYSTTQRQMELQQYLHFKQLGIPIADKTILRAAFITNKKQAIEEMEEQGQQQAQMNQMQAQQQAELDKSKSMANMAKARSDLAKEKELMASAAEKYSQIDENIANAQHKTIQADLDIVKNLVELEDMDMRNIRNNLEVADLIKNITVNQQSPKGDL
;
A
#
# COMPACT_ATOMS: atom_id res chain seq x y z
N MET A 1 17.78 6.05 30.98
CA MET A 1 16.62 5.90 30.08
C MET A 1 16.78 4.71 29.12
N LYS A 2 17.84 4.65 28.29
CA LYS A 2 18.09 3.50 27.39
C LYS A 2 18.17 2.16 28.14
N ASP A 3 18.91 2.07 29.22
CA ASP A 3 19.08 0.82 29.99
C ASP A 3 17.78 0.37 30.65
N TRP A 4 16.98 1.30 31.15
CA TRP A 4 15.67 1.00 31.69
C TRP A 4 14.74 0.47 30.58
N PHE A 5 14.69 1.16 29.43
CA PHE A 5 13.88 0.75 28.30
C PHE A 5 14.29 -0.61 27.75
N TYR A 6 15.60 -0.85 27.67
CA TYR A 6 16.14 -2.15 27.27
C TYR A 6 15.70 -3.26 28.24
N SER A 7 15.89 -3.09 29.53
CA SER A 7 15.55 -4.11 30.52
C SER A 7 14.04 -4.39 30.58
N ALA A 8 13.19 -3.39 30.34
CA ALA A 8 11.75 -3.55 30.32
C ALA A 8 11.25 -4.31 29.08
N ASN A 9 11.90 -4.16 27.93
CA ASN A 9 11.40 -4.66 26.65
C ASN A 9 12.18 -5.84 26.06
N TYR A 10 13.38 -6.13 26.57
CA TYR A 10 14.27 -7.14 26.00
C TYR A 10 13.68 -8.55 25.99
N THR A 11 13.04 -8.96 27.07
CA THR A 11 12.47 -10.31 27.19
C THR A 11 11.44 -10.58 26.10
N GLY A 12 10.55 -9.62 25.85
CA GLY A 12 9.56 -9.73 24.79
C GLY A 12 10.19 -9.69 23.39
N ALA A 13 11.07 -8.73 23.14
CA ALA A 13 11.75 -8.61 21.86
C ALA A 13 12.60 -9.85 21.53
N SER A 14 13.39 -10.35 22.49
CA SER A 14 14.24 -11.52 22.29
C SER A 14 13.42 -12.77 21.94
N ALA A 15 12.25 -12.96 22.56
CA ALA A 15 11.35 -14.05 22.24
C ALA A 15 10.86 -13.97 20.77
N ILE A 16 10.49 -12.77 20.33
CA ILE A 16 10.05 -12.53 18.92
C ILE A 16 11.24 -12.69 17.96
N TRP A 17 12.41 -12.13 18.28
CA TRP A 17 13.62 -12.25 17.44
C TRP A 17 14.06 -13.69 17.25
N MET A 18 14.06 -14.51 18.32
CA MET A 18 14.41 -15.92 18.23
C MET A 18 13.43 -16.68 17.32
N GLN A 19 12.14 -16.46 17.50
CA GLN A 19 11.13 -17.08 16.65
C GLN A 19 11.24 -16.63 15.20
N GLY A 20 11.45 -15.34 14.96
CA GLY A 20 11.64 -14.78 13.62
C GLY A 20 12.90 -15.34 12.91
N ALA A 21 13.98 -15.57 13.66
CA ALA A 21 15.17 -16.23 13.11
C ALA A 21 14.87 -17.67 12.67
N ILE A 22 14.09 -18.41 13.45
CA ILE A 22 13.64 -19.76 13.09
C ILE A 22 12.76 -19.70 11.83
N ASP A 23 11.79 -18.78 11.77
CA ASP A 23 10.89 -18.60 10.64
C ASP A 23 11.67 -18.34 9.34
N LYS A 24 12.68 -17.46 9.38
CA LYS A 24 13.57 -17.18 8.24
C LYS A 24 14.38 -18.42 7.81
N ARG A 25 14.88 -19.19 8.76
CA ARG A 25 15.62 -20.44 8.48
C ARG A 25 14.70 -21.46 7.81
N PHE A 26 13.43 -21.56 8.21
CA PHE A 26 12.44 -22.40 7.52
C PHE A 26 12.20 -21.95 6.09
N LYS A 27 12.03 -20.64 5.85
CA LYS A 27 11.85 -20.09 4.48
C LYS A 27 13.05 -20.35 3.59
N VAL A 28 14.26 -20.19 4.12
CA VAL A 28 15.50 -20.46 3.35
C VAL A 28 15.69 -21.95 3.08
N GLY A 29 15.17 -22.82 3.93
CA GLY A 29 15.33 -24.26 3.83
C GLY A 29 16.58 -24.76 4.56
N ASP A 30 16.87 -24.19 5.71
CA ASP A 30 18.01 -24.60 6.55
C ASP A 30 17.74 -25.96 7.21
N SER A 31 18.37 -26.98 6.68
CA SER A 31 18.25 -28.36 7.18
C SER A 31 18.79 -28.57 8.59
N THR A 32 19.64 -27.66 9.10
CA THR A 32 20.20 -27.78 10.45
C THR A 32 19.13 -27.65 11.57
N LEU A 33 17.95 -27.11 11.25
CA LEU A 33 16.80 -27.08 12.15
C LEU A 33 16.32 -28.48 12.58
N TYR A 34 16.61 -29.50 11.78
CA TYR A 34 16.19 -30.88 12.03
C TYR A 34 17.23 -31.75 12.74
N SER A 35 18.40 -31.19 13.09
CA SER A 35 19.51 -31.94 13.65
C SER A 35 19.13 -32.73 14.91
N ALA A 36 18.31 -32.13 15.78
CA ALA A 36 17.83 -32.79 17.00
C ALA A 36 16.87 -33.97 16.72
N ALA A 37 16.10 -33.89 15.63
CA ALA A 37 15.12 -34.91 15.26
C ALA A 37 15.72 -36.14 14.57
N TYR A 38 16.80 -35.92 13.83
CA TYR A 38 17.47 -37.02 13.07
C TYR A 38 18.55 -37.76 13.88
N GLY A 39 18.92 -37.25 15.04
CA GLY A 39 19.92 -37.88 15.92
C GLY A 39 21.30 -38.04 15.25
N GLN A 40 21.98 -39.17 15.55
CA GLN A 40 23.35 -39.44 15.06
C GLN A 40 23.45 -39.61 13.55
N ASN A 41 22.39 -39.99 12.86
CA ASN A 41 22.37 -40.19 11.41
C ASN A 41 22.04 -38.91 10.63
N TYR A 42 21.88 -37.81 11.30
CA TYR A 42 21.52 -36.52 10.71
C TYR A 42 22.45 -36.09 9.58
N GLN A 43 23.77 -36.29 9.74
CA GLN A 43 24.75 -35.86 8.72
C GLN A 43 24.60 -36.54 7.34
N GLN A 44 24.06 -37.76 7.31
CA GLN A 44 23.82 -38.46 6.04
C GLN A 44 22.64 -37.88 5.26
N TYR A 45 21.62 -37.34 5.96
CA TYR A 45 20.38 -36.90 5.39
C TYR A 45 20.23 -35.38 5.35
N GLN A 46 21.21 -34.66 5.86
CA GLN A 46 21.27 -33.21 5.99
C GLN A 46 21.10 -32.45 4.66
N LYS A 47 21.37 -33.13 3.53
CA LYS A 47 21.36 -32.52 2.19
C LYS A 47 19.96 -32.39 1.59
N PHE A 48 18.96 -33.04 2.16
CA PHE A 48 17.63 -33.11 1.56
C PHE A 48 16.64 -32.24 2.34
N PHE A 49 16.23 -31.15 1.70
CA PHE A 49 15.21 -30.26 2.22
C PHE A 49 14.17 -29.97 1.12
N PHE A 50 12.96 -30.48 1.31
CA PHE A 50 11.83 -30.26 0.40
C PHE A 50 11.03 -29.06 0.87
N ASN A 51 11.40 -27.86 0.39
CA ASN A 51 10.87 -26.60 0.89
C ASN A 51 9.56 -26.19 0.18
N LEU A 52 8.43 -26.56 0.74
CA LEU A 52 7.12 -26.13 0.28
C LEU A 52 6.76 -24.74 0.80
N VAL A 53 7.20 -24.40 2.01
CA VAL A 53 6.91 -23.11 2.68
C VAL A 53 7.37 -21.92 1.85
N ARG A 54 8.55 -22.00 1.25
CA ARG A 54 9.09 -20.94 0.40
C ARG A 54 8.17 -20.59 -0.77
N ARG A 55 7.55 -21.60 -1.36
CA ARG A 55 6.61 -21.41 -2.48
C ARG A 55 5.41 -20.58 -2.03
N HIS A 56 4.80 -20.90 -0.89
CA HIS A 56 3.66 -20.16 -0.35
C HIS A 56 4.04 -18.74 0.06
N GLY A 57 5.16 -18.54 0.73
CA GLY A 57 5.66 -17.21 1.08
C GLY A 57 5.95 -16.34 -0.14
N ASN A 58 6.58 -16.90 -1.18
CA ASN A 58 6.85 -16.19 -2.42
C ASN A 58 5.59 -15.80 -3.17
N MET A 59 4.52 -16.59 -3.04
CA MET A 59 3.25 -16.28 -3.66
C MET A 59 2.58 -15.06 -3.03
N ILE A 60 2.54 -14.98 -1.70
CA ILE A 60 1.99 -13.81 -0.98
C ILE A 60 2.78 -12.55 -1.34
N SER A 61 4.11 -12.63 -1.32
CA SER A 61 4.99 -11.53 -1.70
C SER A 61 4.81 -11.14 -3.18
N GLY A 62 4.70 -12.13 -4.07
CA GLY A 62 4.44 -11.94 -5.50
C GLY A 62 3.09 -11.29 -5.78
N PHE A 63 2.05 -11.66 -5.04
CA PHE A 63 0.73 -11.04 -5.15
C PHE A 63 0.77 -9.56 -4.75
N GLN A 64 1.42 -9.21 -3.63
CA GLN A 64 1.62 -7.82 -3.23
C GLN A 64 2.38 -7.02 -4.30
N ARG A 65 3.48 -7.59 -4.84
CA ARG A 65 4.28 -6.95 -5.90
C ARG A 65 3.49 -6.75 -7.20
N LYS A 66 2.60 -7.68 -7.54
CA LYS A 66 1.70 -7.56 -8.69
C LYS A 66 0.64 -6.48 -8.50
N ASN A 67 0.13 -6.34 -7.27
CA ASN A 67 -0.95 -5.41 -6.91
C ASN A 67 -0.42 -4.26 -6.04
N ARG A 68 0.67 -3.62 -6.46
CA ARG A 68 1.20 -2.44 -5.79
C ARG A 68 0.19 -1.30 -5.85
N LYS A 69 0.02 -0.62 -4.74
CA LYS A 69 -0.93 0.49 -4.57
C LYS A 69 -0.19 1.82 -4.53
N SER A 70 -0.86 2.88 -4.93
CA SER A 70 -0.33 4.25 -4.87
C SER A 70 -0.81 4.94 -3.59
N THR A 71 0.06 5.77 -3.01
CA THR A 71 -0.31 6.64 -1.91
C THR A 71 -0.90 7.92 -2.48
N ILE A 72 -2.10 8.27 -2.07
CA ILE A 72 -2.77 9.52 -2.47
C ILE A 72 -3.23 10.30 -1.25
N THR A 73 -3.29 11.61 -1.38
CA THR A 73 -3.94 12.50 -0.41
C THR A 73 -5.40 12.70 -0.82
N VAL A 74 -6.27 12.73 0.17
CA VAL A 74 -7.69 12.96 -0.02
C VAL A 74 -8.09 14.21 0.78
N PRO A 75 -8.78 15.18 0.16
CA PRO A 75 -9.21 16.37 0.87
C PRO A 75 -10.34 16.03 1.83
N ASN A 76 -10.27 16.55 3.06
CA ASN A 76 -11.36 16.45 4.03
C ASN A 76 -12.38 17.58 3.88
N GLN A 77 -12.10 18.59 3.05
CA GLN A 77 -12.97 19.74 2.79
C GLN A 77 -13.05 20.02 1.28
N ALA A 78 -14.22 20.45 0.81
CA ALA A 78 -14.56 20.55 -0.63
C ALA A 78 -13.77 21.60 -1.44
N ASP A 79 -12.94 22.43 -0.84
CA ASP A 79 -12.31 23.60 -1.49
C ASP A 79 -10.79 23.42 -1.78
N THR A 80 -10.33 22.18 -1.92
CA THR A 80 -8.88 21.90 -1.91
C THR A 80 -8.38 20.97 -3.04
N ASP A 81 -9.13 20.79 -4.12
CA ASP A 81 -8.78 19.83 -5.17
C ASP A 81 -7.41 20.11 -5.81
N GLN A 82 -7.09 21.38 -6.11
CA GLN A 82 -5.79 21.73 -6.70
C GLN A 82 -4.63 21.48 -5.74
N LEU A 83 -4.79 21.81 -4.46
CA LEU A 83 -3.78 21.57 -3.44
C LEU A 83 -3.55 20.07 -3.21
N THR A 84 -4.60 19.26 -3.30
CA THR A 84 -4.53 17.80 -3.25
C THR A 84 -3.73 17.23 -4.42
N ASP A 85 -3.99 17.73 -5.63
CA ASP A 85 -3.23 17.33 -6.82
C ASP A 85 -1.74 17.69 -6.69
N ASP A 86 -1.43 18.83 -6.13
CA ASP A 86 -0.05 19.26 -5.89
C ASP A 86 0.65 18.37 -4.87
N TYR A 87 0.00 18.04 -3.75
CA TYR A 87 0.53 17.06 -2.80
C TYR A 87 0.74 15.68 -3.45
N ASN A 88 -0.18 15.21 -4.26
CA ASN A 88 -0.07 13.92 -4.95
C ASN A 88 1.10 13.88 -5.93
N LYS A 89 1.36 14.97 -6.66
CA LYS A 89 2.54 15.10 -7.54
C LYS A 89 3.84 15.05 -6.75
N VAL A 90 3.93 15.79 -5.63
CA VAL A 90 5.13 15.82 -4.80
C VAL A 90 5.39 14.50 -4.11
N ILE A 91 4.35 13.84 -3.56
CA ILE A 91 4.47 12.50 -2.96
C ILE A 91 4.96 11.50 -4.00
N ARG A 92 4.38 11.51 -5.19
CA ARG A 92 4.78 10.62 -6.27
C ARG A 92 6.22 10.85 -6.71
N PHE A 93 6.65 12.09 -6.83
CA PHE A 93 8.05 12.42 -7.11
C PHE A 93 8.99 11.84 -6.04
N CYS A 94 8.65 11.97 -4.76
CA CYS A 94 9.44 11.40 -3.66
C CYS A 94 9.47 9.87 -3.72
N GLU A 95 8.33 9.22 -4.01
CA GLU A 95 8.22 7.77 -4.10
C GLU A 95 9.04 7.19 -5.26
N ASP A 96 8.98 7.85 -6.42
CA ASP A 96 9.73 7.42 -7.61
C ASP A 96 11.24 7.59 -7.41
N ARG A 97 11.67 8.69 -6.78
CA ARG A 97 13.09 8.97 -6.50
C ARG A 97 13.69 8.03 -5.46
N ASP A 98 12.91 7.67 -4.47
CA ASP A 98 13.25 6.80 -3.35
C ASP A 98 13.19 5.30 -3.70
N ASN A 99 12.60 4.92 -4.83
CA ASN A 99 12.21 3.53 -5.12
C ASN A 99 11.33 2.92 -4.01
N PHE A 100 10.45 3.72 -3.42
CA PHE A 100 9.61 3.36 -2.27
C PHE A 100 8.92 2.01 -2.42
N GLN A 101 8.37 1.74 -3.60
CA GLN A 101 7.63 0.50 -3.88
C GLN A 101 8.49 -0.77 -3.69
N GLU A 102 9.81 -0.69 -3.91
CA GLU A 102 10.68 -1.83 -3.68
C GLU A 102 10.98 -2.03 -2.19
N TYR A 103 11.31 -0.96 -1.46
CA TYR A 103 11.52 -1.02 -0.01
C TYR A 103 10.24 -1.42 0.73
N PHE A 104 9.07 -0.94 0.26
CA PHE A 104 7.77 -1.34 0.79
C PHE A 104 7.52 -2.83 0.59
N SER A 105 7.72 -3.34 -0.63
CA SER A 105 7.54 -4.76 -0.94
C SER A 105 8.53 -5.65 -0.17
N GLN A 106 9.78 -5.20 0.00
CA GLN A 106 10.77 -5.88 0.82
C GLN A 106 10.36 -5.91 2.30
N SER A 107 9.86 -4.78 2.82
CA SER A 107 9.36 -4.70 4.19
C SER A 107 8.14 -5.58 4.40
N PHE A 108 7.22 -5.63 3.43
CA PHE A 108 6.07 -6.52 3.43
C PHE A 108 6.51 -7.99 3.50
N GLU A 109 7.41 -8.40 2.62
CA GLU A 109 7.92 -9.78 2.58
C GLU A 109 8.56 -10.17 3.91
N ASN A 110 9.43 -9.31 4.45
CA ASN A 110 10.08 -9.56 5.73
C ASN A 110 9.09 -9.58 6.90
N GLY A 111 8.11 -8.68 6.90
CA GLY A 111 7.04 -8.63 7.90
C GLY A 111 6.12 -9.85 7.82
N ALA A 112 5.75 -10.29 6.63
CA ALA A 112 4.98 -11.51 6.42
C ALA A 112 5.72 -12.76 6.91
N ASP A 113 7.02 -12.85 6.68
CA ASP A 113 7.83 -14.00 7.11
C ASP A 113 7.94 -14.12 8.63
N VAL A 114 8.28 -13.02 9.30
CA VAL A 114 8.67 -13.00 10.73
C VAL A 114 7.54 -12.53 11.65
N GLY A 115 6.66 -11.68 11.10
CA GLY A 115 5.57 -11.04 11.83
C GLY A 115 5.72 -9.53 11.94
N ILE A 116 6.93 -8.99 11.95
CA ILE A 116 7.21 -7.56 12.03
C ILE A 116 8.45 -7.20 11.23
N ASN A 117 8.35 -6.10 10.50
CA ASN A 117 9.48 -5.38 9.91
C ASN A 117 9.21 -3.88 10.01
N TRP A 118 10.20 -3.05 9.74
CA TRP A 118 10.09 -1.61 9.92
C TRP A 118 10.39 -0.88 8.64
N LEU A 119 9.50 0.04 8.23
CA LEU A 119 9.77 1.06 7.25
C LEU A 119 10.30 2.29 7.98
N TRP A 120 11.49 2.72 7.63
CA TRP A 120 12.20 3.82 8.27
C TRP A 120 12.40 4.97 7.30
N MET A 121 12.03 6.17 7.71
CA MET A 121 12.21 7.39 6.92
C MET A 121 13.42 8.16 7.42
N TYR A 122 14.22 8.68 6.51
CA TYR A 122 15.35 9.54 6.84
C TYR A 122 15.59 10.57 5.75
N MET A 123 16.30 11.66 6.09
CA MET A 123 16.74 12.69 5.16
C MET A 123 18.12 12.35 4.66
N ASP A 124 18.33 12.39 3.35
CA ASP A 124 19.64 12.27 2.71
C ASP A 124 20.02 13.60 2.06
N TYR A 125 21.18 14.11 2.44
CA TYR A 125 21.74 15.38 1.96
C TYR A 125 22.85 15.20 0.92
N THR A 126 23.02 13.98 0.39
CA THR A 126 24.10 13.66 -0.57
C THR A 126 23.95 14.41 -1.89
N ASN A 127 22.73 14.43 -2.44
CA ASN A 127 22.43 15.07 -3.73
C ASN A 127 21.99 16.53 -3.59
N ASP A 128 21.26 16.84 -2.53
CA ASP A 128 20.77 18.19 -2.22
C ASP A 128 21.20 18.57 -0.81
N PRO A 129 22.35 19.26 -0.64
CA PRO A 129 22.87 19.59 0.69
C PRO A 129 22.02 20.59 1.48
N VAL A 130 21.11 21.32 0.84
CA VAL A 130 20.30 22.36 1.48
C VAL A 130 18.95 21.83 1.93
N SER A 131 18.18 21.25 1.00
CA SER A 131 16.83 20.79 1.31
C SER A 131 16.80 19.30 1.68
N GLY A 132 17.82 18.53 1.30
CA GLY A 132 17.82 17.08 1.44
C GLY A 132 16.75 16.39 0.59
N ASP A 133 16.84 15.09 0.52
CA ASP A 133 15.83 14.22 -0.11
C ASP A 133 15.29 13.22 0.93
N ILE A 134 14.01 12.90 0.81
CA ILE A 134 13.35 11.94 1.71
C ILE A 134 13.58 10.54 1.16
N PHE A 135 14.19 9.68 1.96
CA PHE A 135 14.45 8.29 1.63
C PHE A 135 13.83 7.30 2.62
N THR A 136 13.55 6.12 2.12
CA THR A 136 12.98 4.99 2.87
C THR A 136 14.01 3.89 3.01
N ASP A 137 14.03 3.23 4.16
CA ASP A 137 14.83 2.03 4.43
C ASP A 137 13.94 0.93 5.02
N SER A 138 14.18 -0.31 4.62
CA SER A 138 13.53 -1.49 5.20
C SER A 138 14.43 -2.06 6.30
N VAL A 139 14.11 -1.75 7.56
CA VAL A 139 14.91 -2.13 8.71
C VAL A 139 14.45 -3.46 9.27
N ALA A 140 15.39 -4.38 9.41
CA ALA A 140 15.11 -5.72 9.91
C ALA A 140 14.65 -5.71 11.39
N TYR A 141 13.74 -6.63 11.71
CA TYR A 141 13.13 -6.80 13.02
C TYR A 141 14.15 -6.93 14.18
N ASN A 142 15.31 -7.55 13.95
CA ASN A 142 16.35 -7.79 14.94
C ASN A 142 17.28 -6.59 15.20
N ASN A 143 17.14 -5.51 14.43
CA ASN A 143 17.90 -4.27 14.60
C ASN A 143 17.11 -3.19 15.35
N VAL A 144 15.87 -3.50 15.73
CA VAL A 144 14.96 -2.58 16.40
C VAL A 144 14.45 -3.21 17.69
N LEU A 145 14.49 -2.44 18.77
CA LEU A 145 13.82 -2.74 20.03
C LEU A 145 12.70 -1.73 20.22
N TRP A 146 11.51 -2.22 20.52
CA TRP A 146 10.31 -1.39 20.67
C TRP A 146 9.60 -1.70 21.98
N ASP A 147 8.71 -0.84 22.40
CA ASP A 147 7.82 -1.09 23.52
C ASP A 147 6.93 -2.29 23.24
N GLN A 148 7.03 -3.31 24.08
CA GLN A 148 6.29 -4.57 23.89
C GLN A 148 4.80 -4.45 24.20
N ASN A 149 4.36 -3.34 24.77
CA ASN A 149 2.98 -3.12 25.18
C ASN A 149 2.22 -2.21 24.20
N PHE A 150 2.76 -1.93 23.02
CA PHE A 150 2.00 -1.18 22.03
C PHE A 150 0.87 -2.04 21.43
N HIS A 151 -0.26 -1.42 21.16
CA HIS A 151 -1.46 -2.04 20.56
C HIS A 151 -1.78 -1.43 19.20
N LYS A 152 -1.44 -0.16 19.00
CA LYS A 152 -1.82 0.60 17.82
C LYS A 152 -0.73 0.61 16.77
N MET A 153 -1.09 0.38 15.52
CA MET A 153 -0.15 0.41 14.39
C MET A 153 0.44 1.82 14.13
N ASP A 154 -0.27 2.88 14.55
CA ASP A 154 0.21 4.26 14.44
C ASP A 154 1.25 4.63 15.52
N LEU A 155 1.57 3.71 16.41
CA LEU A 155 2.53 3.86 17.49
C LEU A 155 2.20 5.01 18.47
N THR A 156 0.94 5.48 18.52
CA THR A 156 0.53 6.56 19.42
C THR A 156 0.61 6.16 20.90
N ASP A 157 0.53 4.88 21.21
CA ASP A 157 0.65 4.29 22.53
C ASP A 157 2.06 3.74 22.85
N CYS A 158 2.96 3.72 21.86
CA CYS A 158 4.33 3.25 22.02
C CYS A 158 5.19 4.26 22.80
N GLN A 159 5.87 3.81 23.86
CA GLN A 159 6.71 4.68 24.72
C GLN A 159 8.05 4.99 24.08
N GLY A 160 8.61 4.08 23.31
CA GLY A 160 9.90 4.28 22.68
C GLY A 160 10.28 3.21 21.67
N ILE A 161 11.21 3.58 20.80
CA ILE A 161 11.77 2.72 19.77
C ILE A 161 13.28 2.96 19.73
N TRP A 162 14.03 1.87 19.72
CA TRP A 162 15.48 1.89 19.69
C TRP A 162 15.98 1.12 18.49
N ARG A 163 16.64 1.81 17.54
CA ARG A 163 17.33 1.23 16.39
C ARG A 163 18.82 1.16 16.66
N ARG A 164 19.45 0.00 16.39
CA ARG A 164 20.90 -0.19 16.46
C ARG A 164 21.47 -0.51 15.09
N ARG A 165 22.58 0.14 14.76
CA ARG A 165 23.43 -0.18 13.60
C ARG A 165 24.86 -0.39 14.07
N TRP A 166 25.57 -1.25 13.35
CA TRP A 166 26.99 -1.48 13.56
C TRP A 166 27.75 -0.75 12.46
N VAL A 167 28.60 0.19 12.83
CA VAL A 167 29.33 1.04 11.89
C VAL A 167 30.82 0.97 12.13
N SER A 168 31.62 1.05 11.06
CA SER A 168 33.05 1.18 11.17
C SER A 168 33.43 2.59 11.69
N LYS A 169 34.62 2.74 12.20
CA LYS A 169 35.10 4.04 12.70
C LYS A 169 35.03 5.15 11.64
N ASN A 170 35.44 4.84 10.42
CA ASN A 170 35.41 5.79 9.31
C ASN A 170 33.95 6.15 8.92
N ALA A 171 33.06 5.15 8.90
CA ALA A 171 31.64 5.41 8.64
C ALA A 171 30.99 6.27 9.74
N ALA A 172 31.34 6.03 11.01
CA ALA A 172 30.85 6.84 12.13
C ALA A 172 31.33 8.30 12.04
N MET A 173 32.59 8.52 11.66
CA MET A 173 33.12 9.88 11.44
C MET A 173 32.48 10.57 10.25
N SER A 174 32.15 9.83 9.18
CA SER A 174 31.45 10.37 8.01
C SER A 174 30.00 10.73 8.33
N LEU A 175 29.31 9.91 9.13
CA LEU A 175 27.93 10.18 9.56
C LEU A 175 27.82 11.40 10.48
N LEU A 176 28.87 11.65 11.29
CA LEU A 176 28.86 12.71 12.29
C LEU A 176 30.16 13.54 12.20
N PRO A 177 30.33 14.34 11.16
CA PRO A 177 31.57 15.10 10.92
C PRO A 177 31.90 16.07 12.07
N GLY A 178 30.90 16.65 12.73
CA GLY A 178 31.09 17.53 13.90
C GLY A 178 31.73 16.86 15.12
N TYR A 179 31.61 15.54 15.24
CA TYR A 179 32.17 14.73 16.34
C TYR A 179 33.35 13.85 15.91
N GLY A 180 33.86 14.03 14.72
CA GLY A 180 34.93 13.21 14.13
C GLY A 180 36.19 13.13 15.01
N SER A 181 36.58 14.22 15.68
CA SER A 181 37.73 14.29 16.60
C SER A 181 37.53 13.45 17.87
N GLU A 182 36.33 13.41 18.39
CA GLU A 182 35.94 12.62 19.56
C GLU A 182 35.86 11.14 19.23
N ILE A 183 35.17 10.80 18.13
CA ILE A 183 35.04 9.44 17.60
C ILE A 183 36.44 8.82 17.34
N LYS A 184 37.39 9.66 16.86
CA LYS A 184 38.78 9.20 16.64
C LYS A 184 39.46 8.74 17.88
N LYS A 185 39.14 9.32 19.05
CA LYS A 185 39.71 8.98 20.36
C LYS A 185 38.98 7.82 21.06
N MET A 186 37.73 7.55 20.65
CA MET A 186 36.90 6.48 21.24
C MET A 186 37.46 5.10 20.91
N LYS A 187 37.31 4.16 21.86
CA LYS A 187 37.53 2.74 21.62
C LYS A 187 36.26 2.12 21.06
N PRO A 188 36.35 1.23 20.04
CA PRO A 188 35.20 0.51 19.54
C PRO A 188 34.51 -0.26 20.69
N SER A 189 33.19 -0.20 20.74
CA SER A 189 32.38 -0.92 21.71
C SER A 189 32.41 -2.43 21.48
N GLY A 190 32.68 -2.83 20.26
CA GLY A 190 32.80 -4.24 19.87
C GLY A 190 31.52 -5.06 20.12
N ALA A 191 31.65 -6.38 19.96
CA ALA A 191 30.58 -7.33 20.24
C ALA A 191 30.28 -7.55 21.73
N LYS A 192 30.96 -6.84 22.63
CA LYS A 192 30.79 -7.01 24.08
C LYS A 192 29.44 -6.47 24.59
N ASP A 193 28.80 -5.58 23.83
CA ASP A 193 27.46 -5.11 24.14
C ASP A 193 26.41 -6.09 23.60
N GLY A 194 26.07 -7.09 24.42
CA GLY A 194 25.10 -8.14 24.08
C GLY A 194 23.62 -7.71 23.99
N ARG A 195 23.36 -6.42 23.90
CA ARG A 195 21.98 -5.88 23.93
C ARG A 195 21.13 -6.25 22.70
N PHE A 196 21.77 -6.49 21.56
CA PHE A 196 21.06 -6.88 20.33
C PHE A 196 21.69 -8.14 19.77
N PRO A 197 20.91 -9.04 19.13
CA PRO A 197 21.47 -10.21 18.48
C PRO A 197 22.38 -9.78 17.33
N LEU A 198 23.58 -10.33 17.33
CA LEU A 198 24.50 -10.14 16.23
C LEU A 198 24.01 -10.88 14.99
N GLN A 199 24.06 -10.23 13.86
CA GLN A 199 23.87 -10.91 12.58
C GLN A 199 24.98 -11.97 12.40
N ALA A 200 24.61 -13.14 11.85
CA ALA A 200 25.54 -14.27 11.72
C ALA A 200 26.81 -13.90 10.92
N GLU A 201 26.68 -13.03 9.94
CA GLU A 201 27.81 -12.51 9.15
C GLU A 201 28.77 -11.67 9.98
N LEU A 202 28.27 -10.92 10.95
CA LEU A 202 29.11 -10.12 11.85
C LEU A 202 29.81 -10.93 12.93
N GLN A 203 29.33 -12.14 13.24
CA GLN A 203 29.98 -13.04 14.20
C GLN A 203 31.36 -13.51 13.73
N ASN A 204 31.57 -13.58 12.42
CA ASN A 204 32.84 -14.01 11.81
C ASN A 204 33.79 -12.84 11.48
N LEU A 205 33.30 -11.58 11.55
CA LEU A 205 34.13 -10.40 11.37
C LEU A 205 34.82 -10.05 12.70
N GLN A 206 36.01 -9.45 12.63
CA GLN A 206 36.68 -8.90 13.81
C GLN A 206 35.87 -7.70 14.34
N LEU A 207 34.85 -8.01 15.12
CA LEU A 207 33.90 -7.05 15.72
C LEU A 207 34.59 -6.04 16.65
N SER A 208 35.89 -6.25 16.96
CA SER A 208 36.70 -5.34 17.76
C SER A 208 36.78 -3.91 17.22
N ASN A 209 36.51 -3.71 15.92
CA ASN A 209 36.64 -2.40 15.26
C ASN A 209 35.31 -1.72 14.94
N LEU A 210 34.18 -2.27 15.36
CA LEU A 210 32.86 -1.69 15.11
C LEU A 210 32.34 -0.89 16.30
N PHE A 211 31.68 0.20 15.99
CA PHE A 211 30.93 1.03 16.94
C PHE A 211 29.45 0.71 16.84
N THR A 212 28.77 0.74 17.98
CA THR A 212 27.32 0.76 18.00
C THR A 212 26.83 2.18 17.75
N TYR A 213 26.01 2.33 16.75
CA TYR A 213 25.30 3.58 16.44
C TYR A 213 23.84 3.38 16.83
N ASP A 214 23.43 4.04 17.90
CA ASP A 214 22.13 3.86 18.52
C ASP A 214 21.26 5.10 18.35
N GLU A 215 20.10 4.91 17.75
CA GLU A 215 19.03 5.89 17.65
C GLU A 215 17.92 5.47 18.61
N TYR A 216 17.71 6.23 19.69
CA TYR A 216 16.65 5.98 20.65
C TYR A 216 15.61 7.10 20.58
N TYR A 217 14.47 6.78 20.02
CA TYR A 217 13.32 7.65 19.95
C TYR A 217 12.40 7.35 21.13
N TYR A 218 11.93 8.39 21.81
CA TYR A 218 11.03 8.25 22.94
C TYR A 218 9.96 9.33 22.95
N ARG A 219 8.78 8.95 23.41
CA ARG A 219 7.64 9.83 23.51
C ARG A 219 7.74 10.74 24.74
N THR A 220 7.41 12.00 24.55
CA THR A 220 7.35 13.02 25.60
C THR A 220 6.28 14.05 25.24
N THR A 221 6.15 15.13 25.99
CA THR A 221 5.27 16.25 25.68
C THR A 221 6.07 17.49 25.37
N ARG A 222 5.57 18.33 24.49
CA ARG A 222 6.07 19.68 24.25
C ARG A 222 4.91 20.69 24.36
N ARG A 223 5.23 21.88 24.82
CA ARG A 223 4.28 22.98 24.80
C ARG A 223 4.23 23.58 23.41
N ALA A 224 3.04 23.67 22.84
CA ALA A 224 2.80 24.28 21.53
C ALA A 224 1.80 25.42 21.67
N LYS A 225 2.05 26.51 20.92
CA LYS A 225 1.13 27.66 20.82
C LYS A 225 0.17 27.40 19.66
N PHE A 226 -1.11 27.61 19.88
CA PHE A 226 -2.16 27.53 18.87
C PHE A 226 -2.80 28.91 18.72
N ILE A 227 -2.96 29.37 17.49
CA ILE A 227 -3.77 30.54 17.18
C ILE A 227 -5.18 30.05 16.92
N HIS A 228 -6.09 30.44 17.78
CA HIS A 228 -7.51 30.14 17.68
C HIS A 228 -8.26 31.36 17.14
N ASP A 229 -8.92 31.20 16.02
CA ASP A 229 -9.82 32.19 15.46
C ASP A 229 -11.21 32.01 16.09
N THR A 230 -11.64 32.99 16.87
CA THR A 230 -12.94 32.97 17.54
C THR A 230 -14.12 33.18 16.57
N TYR A 231 -13.88 33.65 15.35
CA TYR A 231 -14.89 33.87 14.32
C TYR A 231 -15.21 32.60 13.54
N THR A 232 -14.16 31.88 13.08
CA THR A 232 -14.32 30.66 12.31
C THR A 232 -14.34 29.41 13.19
N GLY A 233 -13.89 29.51 14.45
CA GLY A 233 -13.71 28.38 15.38
C GLY A 233 -12.50 27.50 15.01
N GLU A 234 -11.71 27.87 14.01
CA GLU A 234 -10.53 27.13 13.60
C GLU A 234 -9.34 27.41 14.51
N SER A 235 -8.51 26.39 14.73
CA SER A 235 -7.26 26.51 15.48
C SER A 235 -6.11 26.02 14.63
N VAL A 236 -5.07 26.84 14.48
CA VAL A 236 -3.88 26.52 13.70
C VAL A 236 -2.68 26.53 14.63
N MET A 237 -1.78 25.55 14.50
CA MET A 237 -0.55 25.53 15.27
C MET A 237 0.41 26.60 14.79
N TRP A 238 0.98 27.35 15.72
CA TRP A 238 1.95 28.40 15.44
C TRP A 238 3.33 27.78 15.17
N GLU A 239 3.78 27.83 13.94
CA GLU A 239 5.08 27.31 13.47
C GLU A 239 5.76 28.38 12.57
N PRO A 240 6.27 29.48 13.14
CA PRO A 240 6.90 30.55 12.35
C PRO A 240 8.26 30.13 11.81
N ASP A 241 8.56 30.58 10.61
CA ASP A 241 9.88 30.43 9.97
C ASP A 241 10.81 31.63 10.26
N ASP A 242 10.45 32.50 11.21
CA ASP A 242 11.11 33.79 11.46
C ASP A 242 12.12 33.73 12.62
N ASP A 243 13.12 34.58 12.57
CA ASP A 243 14.16 34.69 13.58
C ASP A 243 13.64 35.32 14.90
N ASP A 244 12.53 36.10 14.86
CA ASP A 244 11.84 36.67 16.01
C ASP A 244 10.34 36.31 16.05
N PRO A 245 10.01 35.04 16.39
CA PRO A 245 8.65 34.51 16.31
C PRO A 245 7.69 35.17 17.31
N ASP A 246 8.18 35.64 18.46
CA ASP A 246 7.30 36.23 19.49
C ASP A 246 6.86 37.65 19.10
N ASN A 247 7.73 38.45 18.48
CA ASN A 247 7.38 39.76 17.98
C ASN A 247 6.40 39.66 16.79
N LEU A 248 6.59 38.72 15.89
CA LEU A 248 5.67 38.47 14.79
C LEU A 248 4.28 38.07 15.29
N LEU A 249 4.21 37.25 16.34
CA LEU A 249 2.97 36.84 16.97
C LEU A 249 2.23 38.02 17.59
N GLU A 250 2.94 38.91 18.29
CA GLU A 250 2.36 40.15 18.89
C GLU A 250 1.81 41.07 17.81
N ILE A 251 2.49 41.25 16.69
CA ILE A 251 2.03 42.05 15.56
C ILE A 251 0.73 41.48 14.96
N ILE A 252 0.66 40.17 14.76
CA ILE A 252 -0.54 39.49 14.24
C ILE A 252 -1.72 39.67 15.20
N LEU A 253 -1.50 39.47 16.49
CA LEU A 253 -2.55 39.63 17.51
C LEU A 253 -3.04 41.08 17.63
N ALA A 254 -2.15 42.05 17.49
CA ALA A 254 -2.48 43.46 17.47
C ALA A 254 -3.33 43.87 16.24
N SER A 255 -3.05 43.24 15.09
CA SER A 255 -3.79 43.50 13.85
C SER A 255 -5.15 42.79 13.79
N GLN A 256 -5.32 41.69 14.51
CA GLN A 256 -6.48 40.80 14.45
C GLN A 256 -6.98 40.44 15.87
N PRO A 257 -7.78 41.30 16.52
CA PRO A 257 -8.14 41.12 17.92
C PRO A 257 -9.07 39.90 18.21
N TRP A 258 -9.62 39.27 17.18
CA TRP A 258 -10.40 38.03 17.30
C TRP A 258 -9.56 36.78 17.41
N LEU A 259 -8.25 36.86 17.18
CA LEU A 259 -7.33 35.76 17.36
C LEU A 259 -6.92 35.64 18.83
N LYS A 260 -6.92 34.40 19.35
CA LYS A 260 -6.45 34.08 20.71
C LYS A 260 -5.35 33.04 20.65
N VAL A 261 -4.32 33.23 21.48
CA VAL A 261 -3.27 32.22 21.66
C VAL A 261 -3.67 31.27 22.77
N ILE A 262 -3.59 29.98 22.47
CA ILE A 262 -3.85 28.89 23.42
C ILE A 262 -2.57 28.06 23.50
N ASP A 263 -1.98 27.98 24.69
CA ASP A 263 -0.89 27.08 24.96
C ASP A 263 -1.42 25.69 25.32
N LYS A 264 -0.95 24.66 24.63
CA LYS A 264 -1.36 23.28 24.88
C LYS A 264 -0.14 22.35 24.85
N ASP A 265 -0.13 21.41 25.78
CA ASP A 265 0.86 20.33 25.75
C ASP A 265 0.42 19.26 24.76
N ILE A 266 1.29 18.99 23.76
CA ILE A 266 1.06 17.97 22.76
C ILE A 266 2.12 16.87 22.86
N PRO A 267 1.76 15.62 22.57
CA PRO A 267 2.73 14.53 22.53
C PRO A 267 3.73 14.75 21.38
N THR A 268 5.00 14.54 21.66
CA THR A 268 6.09 14.66 20.68
C THR A 268 7.08 13.52 20.84
N VAL A 269 7.89 13.28 19.82
CA VAL A 269 8.94 12.27 19.83
C VAL A 269 10.29 12.96 19.79
N LYS A 270 11.13 12.67 20.80
CA LYS A 270 12.52 13.14 20.86
C LYS A 270 13.49 12.01 20.53
N LEU A 271 14.67 12.40 20.05
CA LEU A 271 15.77 11.51 19.72
C LEU A 271 16.93 11.67 20.70
N CYS A 272 17.48 10.55 21.13
CA CYS A 272 18.77 10.45 21.77
C CYS A 272 19.67 9.56 20.90
N LEU A 273 20.68 10.15 20.27
CA LEU A 273 21.63 9.47 19.42
C LEU A 273 22.93 9.24 20.19
N SER A 274 23.45 8.02 20.16
CA SER A 274 24.73 7.71 20.82
C SER A 274 25.60 6.81 19.94
N ILE A 275 26.93 7.00 20.10
CA ILE A 275 27.96 6.11 19.56
C ILE A 275 28.64 5.42 20.72
N GLY A 276 28.51 4.10 20.79
CA GLY A 276 28.92 3.37 21.97
C GLY A 276 28.18 3.89 23.22
N ASP A 277 28.95 4.31 24.24
CA ASP A 277 28.40 4.86 25.48
C ASP A 277 28.29 6.39 25.50
N HIS A 278 28.69 7.07 24.42
CA HIS A 278 28.70 8.52 24.35
C HIS A 278 27.45 9.03 23.63
N VAL A 279 26.70 9.91 24.29
CA VAL A 279 25.57 10.63 23.70
C VAL A 279 26.09 11.76 22.82
N VAL A 280 25.77 11.69 21.53
CA VAL A 280 26.23 12.68 20.53
C VAL A 280 25.16 13.74 20.30
N TYR A 281 23.89 13.35 20.27
CA TYR A 281 22.78 14.26 20.06
C TYR A 281 21.61 13.91 20.96
N HIS A 282 20.96 14.93 21.50
CA HIS A 282 19.73 14.78 22.25
C HIS A 282 18.82 15.97 21.94
N GLY A 283 17.72 15.72 21.28
CA GLY A 283 16.85 16.80 20.82
C GLY A 283 15.61 16.31 20.05
N GLN A 284 15.22 17.08 19.07
CA GLN A 284 14.10 16.79 18.21
C GLN A 284 14.38 15.60 17.28
N ASN A 285 13.32 15.03 16.70
CA ASN A 285 13.42 14.04 15.64
C ASN A 285 14.21 14.60 14.44
N LEU A 286 15.07 13.79 13.83
CA LEU A 286 15.87 14.17 12.65
C LEU A 286 15.04 14.52 11.41
N LEU A 287 13.77 14.17 11.40
CA LEU A 287 12.83 14.60 10.35
C LEU A 287 12.27 16.01 10.58
N SER A 288 12.57 16.63 11.72
CA SER A 288 12.16 17.99 12.05
C SER A 288 13.18 19.00 11.51
N ASN A 289 12.73 20.19 11.16
CA ASN A 289 13.58 21.27 10.66
C ASN A 289 13.20 22.60 11.31
N GLY A 290 14.09 23.11 12.14
CA GLY A 290 13.88 24.38 12.85
C GLY A 290 12.65 24.35 13.77
N SER A 291 11.71 25.25 13.53
CA SER A 291 10.44 25.37 14.24
C SER A 291 9.42 24.31 13.86
N LYS A 292 9.55 23.73 12.65
CA LYS A 292 8.64 22.69 12.14
C LYS A 292 9.03 21.32 12.68
N ILE A 293 8.18 20.78 13.56
CA ILE A 293 8.47 19.57 14.29
C ILE A 293 7.61 18.41 13.78
N VAL A 294 8.27 17.29 13.48
CA VAL A 294 7.59 16.02 13.22
C VAL A 294 7.40 15.29 14.55
N ASP A 295 6.17 15.28 15.04
CA ASP A 295 5.80 14.76 16.37
C ASP A 295 5.58 13.23 16.39
N SER A 296 5.81 12.54 15.27
CA SER A 296 5.68 11.10 15.12
C SER A 296 7.04 10.38 15.06
N TYR A 297 7.04 9.07 15.26
CA TYR A 297 8.24 8.25 15.04
C TYR A 297 8.64 8.29 13.56
N PRO A 298 9.96 8.22 13.23
CA PRO A 298 10.43 8.18 11.84
C PRO A 298 10.22 6.83 11.17
N CYS A 299 9.43 5.96 11.76
CA CYS A 299 9.21 4.61 11.29
C CYS A 299 7.76 4.18 11.47
N VAL A 300 7.35 3.21 10.64
CA VAL A 300 6.05 2.55 10.71
C VAL A 300 6.27 1.04 10.68
N PRO A 301 5.61 0.26 11.57
CA PRO A 301 5.72 -1.18 11.57
C PRO A 301 4.94 -1.80 10.41
N HIS A 302 5.52 -2.81 9.80
CA HIS A 302 4.83 -3.72 8.90
C HIS A 302 4.51 -5.00 9.66
N LEU A 303 3.26 -5.17 10.06
CA LEU A 303 2.80 -6.28 10.88
C LEU A 303 2.06 -7.33 10.04
N CYS A 304 2.30 -8.61 10.31
CA CYS A 304 1.53 -9.71 9.74
C CYS A 304 0.35 -10.06 10.67
N TYR A 305 0.61 -10.84 11.70
CA TYR A 305 -0.36 -11.14 12.75
C TYR A 305 0.06 -10.42 14.03
N HIS A 306 -0.86 -9.66 14.59
CA HIS A 306 -0.62 -8.90 15.83
C HIS A 306 -1.81 -9.10 16.76
N GLU A 307 -1.54 -9.79 17.87
CA GLU A 307 -2.50 -10.16 18.91
C GLU A 307 -1.99 -9.65 20.26
N PRO A 308 -2.18 -8.36 20.56
CA PRO A 308 -1.58 -7.72 21.72
C PRO A 308 -2.08 -8.28 23.06
N ASP A 309 -3.28 -8.88 23.07
CA ASP A 309 -3.94 -9.41 24.28
C ASP A 309 -3.34 -10.75 24.76
N ILE A 310 -2.51 -11.40 23.95
CA ILE A 310 -1.86 -12.65 24.32
C ILE A 310 -0.74 -12.39 25.33
N LEU A 311 -0.73 -13.12 26.46
CA LEU A 311 0.28 -13.00 27.49
C LEU A 311 1.68 -13.43 27.03
N SER A 312 1.76 -14.43 26.16
CA SER A 312 3.03 -14.91 25.61
C SER A 312 3.59 -13.92 24.58
N TYR A 313 4.75 -13.35 24.85
CA TYR A 313 5.41 -12.43 23.91
C TYR A 313 5.65 -13.04 22.52
N SER A 314 6.05 -14.31 22.47
CA SER A 314 6.27 -15.01 21.18
C SER A 314 5.00 -15.19 20.36
N GLY A 315 3.82 -15.15 20.98
CA GLY A 315 2.53 -15.25 20.32
C GLY A 315 1.93 -13.91 19.88
N ARG A 316 2.38 -12.78 20.47
CA ARG A 316 1.82 -11.45 20.16
C ARG A 316 2.06 -11.02 18.74
N ILE A 317 3.23 -11.33 18.20
CA ILE A 317 3.62 -10.99 16.83
C ILE A 317 4.08 -12.26 16.15
N MET A 318 3.40 -12.64 15.08
CA MET A 318 3.68 -13.86 14.34
C MET A 318 3.71 -13.59 12.84
N GLY A 319 4.64 -14.27 12.16
CA GLY A 319 4.68 -14.31 10.70
C GLY A 319 3.81 -15.43 10.15
N TYR A 320 3.52 -15.33 8.88
CA TYR A 320 2.80 -16.34 8.10
C TYR A 320 3.52 -17.70 8.12
N ILE A 321 4.87 -17.68 8.05
CA ILE A 321 5.71 -18.89 8.01
C ILE A 321 5.53 -19.75 9.27
N ARG A 322 5.28 -19.13 10.42
CA ARG A 322 5.17 -19.86 11.69
C ARG A 322 4.08 -20.90 11.69
N ASN A 323 2.94 -20.62 11.08
CA ASN A 323 1.82 -21.55 10.99
C ASN A 323 2.13 -22.80 10.14
N LEU A 324 3.12 -22.69 9.24
CA LEU A 324 3.50 -23.76 8.33
C LEU A 324 4.67 -24.62 8.84
N ARG A 325 5.35 -24.21 9.92
CA ARG A 325 6.59 -24.82 10.39
C ARG A 325 6.42 -26.28 10.76
N ASP A 326 5.40 -26.60 11.55
CA ASP A 326 5.21 -27.96 12.09
C ASP A 326 4.82 -28.94 10.96
N ALA A 327 3.95 -28.51 10.06
CA ALA A 327 3.58 -29.30 8.90
C ALA A 327 4.77 -29.55 7.97
N GLN A 328 5.57 -28.51 7.71
CA GLN A 328 6.81 -28.61 6.91
C GLN A 328 7.85 -29.52 7.56
N PHE A 329 7.99 -29.44 8.90
CA PHE A 329 8.88 -30.28 9.66
C PHE A 329 8.49 -31.78 9.50
N LEU A 330 7.22 -32.10 9.74
CA LEU A 330 6.70 -33.47 9.59
C LEU A 330 6.83 -33.96 8.17
N TYR A 331 6.54 -33.12 7.17
CA TYR A 331 6.71 -33.48 5.75
C TYR A 331 8.14 -33.87 5.42
N ASN A 332 9.13 -33.07 5.82
CA ASN A 332 10.55 -33.38 5.59
C ASN A 332 10.99 -34.63 6.31
N MET A 333 10.60 -34.83 7.58
CA MET A 333 10.90 -36.08 8.28
C MET A 333 10.37 -37.30 7.54
N ARG A 334 9.16 -37.24 7.04
CA ARG A 334 8.54 -38.34 6.28
C ARG A 334 9.29 -38.60 4.98
N LYS A 335 9.65 -37.57 4.23
CA LYS A 335 10.43 -37.73 2.99
C LYS A 335 11.80 -38.35 3.23
N VAL A 336 12.46 -38.02 4.33
CA VAL A 336 13.72 -38.66 4.71
C VAL A 336 13.51 -40.15 5.07
N ILE A 337 12.46 -40.46 5.82
CA ILE A 337 12.12 -41.85 6.15
C ILE A 337 11.81 -42.68 4.89
N GLU A 338 11.05 -42.09 3.93
CA GLU A 338 10.80 -42.73 2.64
C GLU A 338 12.12 -43.05 1.89
N LEU A 339 13.03 -42.09 1.83
CA LEU A 339 14.36 -42.29 1.22
C LEU A 339 15.18 -43.38 1.94
N GLN A 340 15.14 -43.39 3.29
CA GLN A 340 15.82 -44.43 4.09
C GLN A 340 15.26 -45.82 3.80
N LEU A 341 13.93 -45.94 3.74
CA LEU A 341 13.28 -47.22 3.43
C LEU A 341 13.64 -47.70 2.02
N LEU A 342 13.63 -46.79 1.02
CA LEU A 342 14.06 -47.11 -0.34
C LEU A 342 15.50 -47.55 -0.37
N GLN A 343 16.40 -46.86 0.33
CA GLN A 343 17.81 -47.27 0.43
C GLN A 343 17.99 -48.61 1.12
N SER A 344 17.20 -48.89 2.18
CA SER A 344 17.25 -50.18 2.87
C SER A 344 16.76 -51.34 2.00
N GLN A 345 15.80 -51.07 1.09
CA GLN A 345 15.33 -52.07 0.12
C GLN A 345 16.40 -52.42 -0.89
N VAL A 346 17.14 -51.42 -1.40
CA VAL A 346 18.25 -51.63 -2.34
C VAL A 346 19.42 -52.33 -1.65
N ASN A 347 19.71 -51.93 -0.40
CA ASN A 347 20.84 -52.45 0.37
C ASN A 347 20.39 -53.48 1.42
N ALA A 348 19.40 -54.31 1.07
CA ALA A 348 19.00 -55.46 1.91
C ALA A 348 20.20 -56.31 2.27
N GLY A 349 20.31 -56.68 3.53
CA GLY A 349 21.44 -57.50 4.00
C GLY A 349 21.42 -58.91 3.45
N TRP A 350 22.47 -59.66 3.78
CA TRP A 350 22.61 -61.05 3.42
C TRP A 350 22.74 -61.90 4.69
N ILE A 351 22.11 -63.01 4.70
CA ILE A 351 22.23 -64.01 5.76
C ILE A 351 23.06 -65.16 5.19
N PHE A 352 24.16 -65.47 5.81
CA PHE A 352 24.99 -66.59 5.44
C PHE A 352 25.83 -67.07 6.63
N PRO A 353 26.22 -68.36 6.69
CA PRO A 353 27.14 -68.85 7.69
C PRO A 353 28.53 -68.17 7.56
N VAL A 354 29.16 -67.88 8.68
CA VAL A 354 30.43 -67.15 8.73
C VAL A 354 31.50 -67.75 7.78
N ASP A 355 31.47 -69.07 7.59
CA ASP A 355 32.41 -69.79 6.76
C ASP A 355 31.98 -70.02 5.31
N ALA A 356 30.84 -69.47 4.86
CA ALA A 356 30.31 -69.74 3.53
C ALA A 356 31.08 -69.00 2.42
N VAL A 357 31.58 -67.82 2.69
CA VAL A 357 32.22 -66.91 1.71
C VAL A 357 33.74 -66.93 1.87
N VAL A 358 34.47 -66.93 0.76
CA VAL A 358 35.95 -66.95 0.73
C VAL A 358 36.54 -65.65 1.26
N ASP A 359 36.02 -64.52 0.79
CA ASP A 359 36.46 -63.19 1.20
C ASP A 359 35.26 -62.34 1.64
N GLN A 360 35.12 -62.19 2.97
CA GLN A 360 34.06 -61.39 3.56
C GLN A 360 34.24 -59.86 3.36
N LYS A 361 35.49 -59.39 3.20
CA LYS A 361 35.72 -57.96 2.97
C LYS A 361 35.31 -57.56 1.54
N ALA A 362 35.71 -58.35 0.54
CA ALA A 362 35.29 -58.16 -0.83
C ALA A 362 33.76 -58.25 -0.99
N PHE A 363 33.16 -59.22 -0.28
CA PHE A 363 31.70 -59.36 -0.24
C PHE A 363 31.01 -58.11 0.33
N ARG A 364 31.48 -57.57 1.45
CA ARG A 364 30.90 -56.35 2.06
C ARG A 364 31.05 -55.12 1.17
N GLN A 365 32.17 -54.99 0.46
CA GLN A 365 32.40 -53.85 -0.41
C GLN A 365 31.60 -53.90 -1.71
N ASN A 366 31.35 -55.04 -2.26
CA ASN A 366 30.77 -55.22 -3.59
C ASN A 366 29.36 -55.81 -3.60
N SER A 367 28.77 -56.12 -2.44
CA SER A 367 27.46 -56.81 -2.33
C SER A 367 26.28 -56.05 -2.93
N GLY A 368 26.45 -54.76 -3.23
CA GLY A 368 25.49 -53.92 -3.95
C GLY A 368 25.78 -53.66 -5.42
N GLY A 369 26.90 -54.19 -5.96
CA GLY A 369 27.29 -53.99 -7.34
C GLY A 369 26.53 -54.87 -8.33
N GLU A 370 26.46 -54.43 -9.60
CA GLU A 370 25.89 -55.20 -10.68
C GLU A 370 26.82 -56.41 -10.99
N ALA A 371 26.19 -57.59 -11.20
CA ALA A 371 26.89 -58.83 -11.57
C ALA A 371 27.99 -59.29 -10.59
N PHE A 372 27.79 -59.07 -9.29
CA PHE A 372 28.75 -59.49 -8.27
C PHE A 372 28.81 -61.00 -8.14
N LEU A 373 30.00 -61.57 -8.37
CA LEU A 373 30.25 -62.98 -8.21
C LEU A 373 30.66 -63.28 -6.76
N ILE A 374 29.99 -64.25 -6.15
CA ILE A 374 30.21 -64.64 -4.76
C ILE A 374 31.01 -65.97 -4.77
N PRO A 375 32.32 -65.95 -4.50
CA PRO A 375 33.08 -67.18 -4.38
C PRO A 375 32.73 -67.88 -3.06
N LEU A 376 32.23 -69.12 -3.17
CA LEU A 376 31.91 -69.95 -2.04
C LEU A 376 33.09 -70.83 -1.69
N LYS A 377 33.23 -71.22 -0.41
CA LYS A 377 34.21 -72.22 0.02
C LYS A 377 33.77 -73.61 -0.43
N SER A 378 34.76 -74.45 -0.70
CA SER A 378 34.48 -75.83 -1.10
C SER A 378 33.62 -76.59 -0.10
N GLY A 379 32.57 -77.24 -0.60
CA GLY A 379 31.59 -77.97 0.21
C GLY A 379 30.38 -77.16 0.73
N ARG A 380 30.31 -75.83 0.37
CA ARG A 380 29.12 -75.02 0.74
C ARG A 380 28.12 -74.94 -0.42
N LEU A 381 26.83 -74.86 -0.10
CA LEU A 381 25.76 -74.82 -1.10
C LEU A 381 25.32 -73.36 -1.36
N PRO A 382 24.94 -73.04 -2.59
CA PRO A 382 24.44 -71.66 -2.90
C PRO A 382 23.23 -71.27 -2.07
N ASN A 383 22.41 -72.21 -1.66
CA ASN A 383 21.19 -71.95 -0.87
C ASN A 383 21.47 -71.46 0.58
N GLU A 384 22.73 -71.53 1.04
CA GLU A 384 23.14 -71.06 2.36
C GLU A 384 23.30 -69.56 2.41
N ILE A 385 23.40 -68.91 1.23
CA ILE A 385 23.44 -67.45 1.11
C ILE A 385 22.06 -66.95 0.67
N GLN A 386 21.40 -66.28 1.55
CA GLN A 386 20.09 -65.75 1.29
C GLN A 386 20.15 -64.23 1.43
N ARG A 387 19.55 -63.53 0.46
CA ARG A 387 19.33 -62.09 0.57
C ARG A 387 18.13 -61.87 1.50
N ILE A 388 18.27 -60.97 2.46
CA ILE A 388 17.13 -60.60 3.28
C ILE A 388 16.08 -59.95 2.37
N GLU A 389 14.89 -60.50 2.33
CA GLU A 389 13.80 -59.90 1.56
C GLU A 389 13.53 -58.49 2.09
N PRO A 390 13.56 -57.46 1.22
CA PRO A 390 13.25 -56.12 1.64
C PRO A 390 11.80 -56.05 2.08
N SER A 391 11.54 -55.43 3.25
CA SER A 391 10.18 -55.22 3.70
C SER A 391 9.42 -54.33 2.74
N ALA A 392 8.18 -54.69 2.40
CA ALA A 392 7.34 -53.87 1.54
C ALA A 392 7.14 -52.47 2.15
N ILE A 393 7.20 -51.44 1.33
CA ILE A 393 6.89 -50.07 1.79
C ILE A 393 5.40 -50.02 2.07
N PRO A 394 4.98 -49.66 3.31
CA PRO A 394 3.56 -49.50 3.61
C PRO A 394 2.96 -48.40 2.74
N GLN A 395 1.88 -48.70 2.03
CA GLN A 395 1.22 -47.72 1.16
C GLN A 395 0.69 -46.51 1.95
N SER A 396 0.29 -46.72 3.21
CA SER A 396 -0.11 -45.66 4.16
C SER A 396 0.97 -44.61 4.38
N LEU A 397 2.24 -44.94 4.23
CA LEU A 397 3.36 -43.97 4.39
C LEU A 397 3.40 -42.98 3.23
N LEU A 398 3.16 -43.46 1.99
CA LEU A 398 3.09 -42.62 0.82
C LEU A 398 1.84 -41.72 0.83
N GLU A 399 0.71 -42.29 1.26
CA GLU A 399 -0.54 -41.51 1.44
C GLU A 399 -0.38 -40.42 2.48
N LEU A 400 0.26 -40.70 3.61
CA LEU A 400 0.52 -39.70 4.65
C LEU A 400 1.41 -38.56 4.15
N SER A 401 2.43 -38.85 3.33
CA SER A 401 3.28 -37.80 2.78
C SER A 401 2.54 -36.89 1.80
N ARG A 402 1.60 -37.43 1.02
CA ARG A 402 0.73 -36.64 0.16
C ARG A 402 -0.23 -35.78 0.99
N SER A 403 -0.87 -36.40 2.00
CA SER A 403 -1.76 -35.66 2.91
C SER A 403 -1.05 -34.51 3.60
N LEU A 404 0.20 -34.67 4.06
CA LEU A 404 0.96 -33.59 4.68
C LEU A 404 1.29 -32.44 3.71
N ALA A 405 1.54 -32.73 2.43
CA ALA A 405 1.74 -31.69 1.41
C ALA A 405 0.43 -30.91 1.17
N ASP A 406 -0.70 -31.62 1.10
CA ASP A 406 -2.03 -31.01 0.96
C ASP A 406 -2.40 -30.19 2.22
N ASP A 407 -2.05 -30.66 3.41
CA ASP A 407 -2.28 -29.97 4.67
C ASP A 407 -1.48 -28.66 4.74
N ILE A 408 -0.23 -28.64 4.28
CA ILE A 408 0.54 -27.39 4.14
C ILE A 408 -0.21 -26.40 3.27
N THR A 409 -0.77 -26.84 2.14
CA THR A 409 -1.53 -25.98 1.23
C THR A 409 -2.82 -25.46 1.90
N LYS A 410 -3.56 -26.33 2.62
CA LYS A 410 -4.77 -25.94 3.35
C LYS A 410 -4.48 -24.97 4.49
N ILE A 411 -3.46 -25.22 5.31
CA ILE A 411 -3.05 -24.35 6.42
C ILE A 411 -2.58 -23.00 5.88
N SER A 412 -1.94 -22.99 4.71
CA SER A 412 -1.45 -21.76 4.06
C SER A 412 -2.57 -20.81 3.66
N GLY A 413 -3.81 -21.30 3.50
CA GLY A 413 -4.92 -20.53 2.95
C GLY A 413 -4.77 -20.19 1.47
N VAL A 414 -3.75 -20.76 0.79
CA VAL A 414 -3.45 -20.52 -0.62
C VAL A 414 -4.05 -21.63 -1.46
N ASN A 415 -5.00 -21.32 -2.32
CA ASN A 415 -5.65 -22.28 -3.20
C ASN A 415 -4.76 -22.73 -4.35
N GLU A 416 -5.01 -23.91 -4.90
CA GLU A 416 -4.32 -24.43 -6.10
C GLU A 416 -4.44 -23.50 -7.31
N GLU A 417 -5.56 -22.80 -7.44
CA GLU A 417 -5.80 -21.79 -8.49
C GLU A 417 -4.89 -20.57 -8.34
N LEU A 418 -4.64 -20.11 -7.10
CA LEU A 418 -3.66 -19.07 -6.81
C LEU A 418 -2.23 -19.52 -7.12
N LEU A 419 -1.95 -20.83 -7.00
CA LEU A 419 -0.66 -21.43 -7.33
C LEU A 419 -0.47 -21.68 -8.84
N GLY A 420 -1.51 -21.40 -9.66
CA GLY A 420 -1.47 -21.67 -11.10
C GLY A 420 -1.46 -23.16 -11.45
N MET A 421 -1.98 -24.01 -10.57
CA MET A 421 -2.03 -25.48 -10.74
C MET A 421 -3.42 -26.00 -11.14
N ALA A 422 -4.39 -25.11 -11.30
CA ALA A 422 -5.74 -25.52 -11.72
C ALA A 422 -5.71 -25.98 -13.19
N ASP A 423 -5.94 -27.24 -13.39
CA ASP A 423 -5.89 -27.96 -14.69
C ASP A 423 -7.29 -28.02 -15.35
N ASP A 424 -8.13 -27.02 -15.10
CA ASP A 424 -9.52 -27.02 -15.54
C ASP A 424 -9.74 -26.00 -16.68
N ASP A 425 -10.31 -26.50 -17.77
CA ASP A 425 -10.78 -25.77 -18.96
C ASP A 425 -12.02 -24.89 -18.64
N LYS A 426 -11.96 -24.13 -17.53
CA LYS A 426 -13.10 -23.33 -17.03
C LYS A 426 -13.04 -21.90 -17.51
N SER A 427 -14.22 -21.29 -17.63
CA SER A 427 -14.39 -19.87 -17.98
C SER A 427 -13.47 -18.98 -17.15
N GLY A 428 -12.73 -18.06 -17.79
CA GLY A 428 -11.81 -17.13 -17.15
C GLY A 428 -12.43 -16.32 -15.97
N ILE A 429 -13.73 -16.04 -16.03
CA ILE A 429 -14.50 -15.37 -14.98
C ILE A 429 -14.58 -16.25 -13.72
N LEU A 430 -14.81 -17.55 -13.87
CA LEU A 430 -14.89 -18.47 -12.73
C LEU A 430 -13.53 -18.63 -12.03
N SER A 431 -12.44 -18.67 -12.81
CA SER A 431 -11.08 -18.69 -12.27
C SER A 431 -10.78 -17.42 -11.48
N MET A 432 -11.18 -16.25 -11.96
CA MET A 432 -11.01 -14.98 -11.24
C MET A 432 -11.82 -14.93 -9.93
N LEU A 433 -13.05 -15.41 -9.93
CA LEU A 433 -13.88 -15.46 -8.72
C LEU A 433 -13.28 -16.39 -7.66
N ARG A 434 -12.70 -17.51 -8.07
CA ARG A 434 -12.02 -18.44 -7.16
C ARG A 434 -10.69 -17.88 -6.64
N GLN A 435 -9.93 -17.17 -7.49
CA GLN A 435 -8.73 -16.45 -7.05
C GLN A 435 -9.09 -15.39 -6.01
N SER A 436 -10.14 -14.62 -6.22
CA SER A 436 -10.59 -13.62 -5.24
C SER A 436 -11.07 -14.26 -3.95
N ALA A 437 -11.82 -15.38 -4.01
CA ALA A 437 -12.25 -16.12 -2.81
C ALA A 437 -11.07 -16.70 -2.02
N GLY A 438 -10.01 -17.17 -2.70
CA GLY A 438 -8.78 -17.65 -2.03
C GLY A 438 -8.02 -16.54 -1.31
N LEU A 439 -8.11 -15.30 -1.78
CA LEU A 439 -7.44 -14.16 -1.15
C LEU A 439 -8.12 -13.68 0.13
N VAL A 440 -9.39 -14.01 0.34
CA VAL A 440 -10.13 -13.62 1.57
C VAL A 440 -9.44 -14.14 2.84
N THR A 441 -8.84 -15.32 2.81
CA THR A 441 -8.09 -15.87 3.95
C THR A 441 -6.84 -15.06 4.30
N LEU A 442 -6.26 -14.36 3.34
CA LEU A 442 -5.06 -13.55 3.49
C LEU A 442 -5.37 -12.05 3.62
N GLN A 443 -6.65 -11.67 3.56
CA GLN A 443 -7.09 -10.27 3.52
C GLN A 443 -6.56 -9.47 4.72
N ASN A 444 -6.56 -10.05 5.92
CA ASN A 444 -6.03 -9.39 7.12
C ASN A 444 -4.57 -8.93 6.95
N ILE A 445 -3.73 -9.70 6.24
CA ILE A 445 -2.33 -9.36 6.00
C ILE A 445 -2.24 -8.16 5.04
N PHE A 446 -3.08 -8.16 4.00
CA PHE A 446 -3.12 -7.06 3.01
C PHE A 446 -3.72 -5.79 3.61
N ASP A 447 -4.77 -5.87 4.42
CA ASP A 447 -5.37 -4.72 5.12
C ASP A 447 -4.38 -4.03 6.07
N LYS A 448 -3.57 -4.83 6.80
CA LYS A 448 -2.49 -4.28 7.63
C LYS A 448 -1.40 -3.64 6.78
N SER A 449 -1.08 -4.21 5.62
CA SER A 449 -0.15 -3.62 4.67
C SER A 449 -0.64 -2.26 4.15
N ASP A 450 -1.91 -2.16 3.79
CA ASP A 450 -2.55 -0.90 3.36
C ASP A 450 -2.53 0.14 4.48
N THR A 451 -2.80 -0.28 5.71
CA THR A 451 -2.69 0.58 6.89
C THR A 451 -1.27 1.09 7.09
N THR A 452 -0.26 0.22 6.94
CA THR A 452 1.16 0.62 7.00
C THR A 452 1.49 1.66 5.92
N GLN A 453 1.04 1.45 4.68
CA GLN A 453 1.27 2.39 3.58
C GLN A 453 0.62 3.74 3.84
N ARG A 454 -0.63 3.73 4.35
CA ARG A 454 -1.35 4.96 4.73
C ARG A 454 -0.64 5.73 5.84
N LEU A 455 -0.20 5.06 6.89
CA LEU A 455 0.53 5.68 8.01
C LEU A 455 1.87 6.24 7.54
N TYR A 456 2.57 5.51 6.67
CA TYR A 456 3.84 5.96 6.10
C TYR A 456 3.64 7.16 5.16
N GLY A 457 2.56 7.20 4.40
CA GLY A 457 2.17 8.35 3.58
C GLY A 457 1.89 9.60 4.43
N LYS A 458 1.21 9.45 5.59
CA LYS A 458 1.02 10.55 6.56
C LYS A 458 2.35 11.09 7.09
N LEU A 459 3.26 10.20 7.46
CA LEU A 459 4.59 10.58 7.91
C LEU A 459 5.37 11.32 6.80
N ARG A 460 5.29 10.83 5.55
CA ARG A 460 5.93 11.44 4.38
C ARG A 460 5.37 12.84 4.12
N LEU A 461 4.06 13.02 4.19
CA LEU A 461 3.42 14.32 4.02
C LEU A 461 3.90 15.33 5.08
N GLN A 462 3.97 14.92 6.35
CA GLN A 462 4.52 15.75 7.42
C GLN A 462 6.00 16.13 7.15
N THR A 463 6.80 15.17 6.71
CA THR A 463 8.24 15.39 6.43
C THR A 463 8.44 16.29 5.22
N ILE A 464 7.65 16.15 4.16
CA ILE A 464 7.65 17.06 2.99
C ILE A 464 7.42 18.49 3.43
N ARG A 465 6.38 18.72 4.24
CA ARG A 465 6.01 20.05 4.74
C ARG A 465 7.10 20.67 5.60
N CYS A 466 7.79 19.85 6.40
CA CYS A 466 8.84 20.34 7.30
C CYS A 466 10.16 20.66 6.57
N ASN A 467 10.55 19.84 5.59
CA ASN A 467 11.91 19.89 5.04
C ASN A 467 11.99 20.41 3.62
N MET A 468 10.93 20.32 2.80
CA MET A 468 11.03 20.78 1.42
C MET A 468 10.87 22.30 1.31
N THR A 469 11.80 22.94 0.59
CA THR A 469 11.77 24.37 0.32
C THR A 469 10.74 24.72 -0.76
N LYS A 470 10.23 25.95 -0.74
CA LYS A 470 9.29 26.45 -1.76
C LYS A 470 9.84 26.31 -3.18
N GLY A 471 11.12 26.61 -3.38
CA GLY A 471 11.76 26.50 -4.69
C GLY A 471 11.81 25.07 -5.22
N LYS A 472 12.10 24.09 -4.34
CA LYS A 472 12.12 22.67 -4.73
C LYS A 472 10.71 22.16 -5.11
N ILE A 473 9.70 22.55 -4.34
CA ILE A 473 8.31 22.20 -4.64
C ILE A 473 7.85 22.86 -5.95
N ALA A 474 8.16 24.14 -6.15
CA ALA A 474 7.85 24.83 -7.41
C ALA A 474 8.51 24.17 -8.63
N ALA A 475 9.75 23.70 -8.50
CA ALA A 475 10.45 22.96 -9.56
C ALA A 475 9.77 21.61 -9.88
N ILE A 476 9.22 20.92 -8.88
CA ILE A 476 8.48 19.66 -9.06
C ILE A 476 7.11 19.90 -9.70
N LEU A 477 6.39 20.92 -9.26
CA LEU A 477 5.03 21.23 -9.72
C LEU A 477 5.01 21.92 -11.09
N GLY A 478 6.05 22.69 -11.42
CA GLY A 478 6.10 23.57 -12.58
C GLY A 478 5.38 24.91 -12.39
N HIS A 479 4.86 25.19 -11.20
CA HIS A 479 4.25 26.47 -10.78
C HIS A 479 4.55 26.76 -9.31
N GLU A 480 4.31 27.98 -8.87
CA GLU A 480 4.47 28.33 -7.46
C GLU A 480 3.42 27.61 -6.60
N PRO A 481 3.84 26.96 -5.49
CA PRO A 481 2.92 26.27 -4.59
C PRO A 481 2.05 27.29 -3.84
N ASP A 482 0.80 26.92 -3.58
CA ASP A 482 -0.11 27.70 -2.72
C ASP A 482 0.53 27.89 -1.32
N PRO A 483 0.52 29.10 -0.73
CA PRO A 483 1.02 29.33 0.64
C PRO A 483 0.42 28.35 1.68
N ARG A 484 -0.80 27.87 1.45
CA ARG A 484 -1.49 26.88 2.30
C ARG A 484 -0.79 25.53 2.31
N PHE A 485 0.06 25.22 1.33
CA PHE A 485 0.85 23.97 1.25
C PHE A 485 1.73 23.75 2.50
N PHE A 486 2.26 24.83 3.07
CA PHE A 486 3.20 24.78 4.20
C PHE A 486 2.52 24.97 5.56
N LEU A 487 1.23 25.31 5.60
CA LEU A 487 0.52 25.57 6.85
C LEU A 487 0.26 24.26 7.60
N SER A 488 0.29 24.35 8.94
CA SER A 488 -0.01 23.24 9.87
C SER A 488 -1.45 22.71 9.77
N SER A 489 -2.32 23.36 9.01
CA SER A 489 -3.69 22.92 8.73
C SER A 489 -3.79 21.61 7.90
N SER A 490 -2.69 20.87 7.78
CA SER A 490 -2.66 19.53 7.16
C SER A 490 -3.60 18.51 7.82
N GLN A 491 -4.22 18.83 8.95
CA GLN A 491 -5.36 18.08 9.50
C GLN A 491 -6.58 18.04 8.56
N LYS A 492 -6.59 18.90 7.53
CA LYS A 492 -7.62 18.93 6.46
C LYS A 492 -7.41 17.89 5.36
N PHE A 493 -6.26 17.23 5.34
CA PHE A 493 -5.95 16.16 4.39
C PHE A 493 -5.77 14.83 5.11
N ASP A 494 -6.38 13.80 4.60
CA ASP A 494 -6.08 12.42 4.97
C ASP A 494 -5.27 11.76 3.84
N VAL A 495 -4.59 10.67 4.17
CA VAL A 495 -3.87 9.84 3.20
C VAL A 495 -4.68 8.58 3.00
N ALA A 496 -5.03 8.29 1.77
CA ALA A 496 -5.65 7.06 1.34
C ALA A 496 -4.67 6.23 0.50
N VAL A 497 -4.96 4.97 0.39
CA VAL A 497 -4.25 4.05 -0.49
C VAL A 497 -5.21 3.68 -1.61
N GLU A 498 -4.87 4.06 -2.82
CA GLU A 498 -5.66 3.76 -4.01
C GLU A 498 -5.04 2.59 -4.76
N GLU A 499 -5.85 1.75 -5.37
CA GLU A 499 -5.37 0.71 -6.26
C GLU A 499 -4.54 1.37 -7.37
N GLY A 500 -3.25 1.14 -7.31
CA GLY A 500 -2.31 1.75 -8.24
C GLY A 500 -2.58 1.28 -9.66
N ASN A 501 -2.46 2.20 -10.61
CA ASN A 501 -2.48 1.92 -12.05
C ASN A 501 -1.36 0.96 -12.52
N TYR A 502 -0.75 0.22 -11.60
CA TYR A 502 0.43 -0.62 -11.86
C TYR A 502 0.08 -2.05 -12.29
N SER A 503 -1.14 -2.54 -12.02
CA SER A 503 -1.57 -3.87 -12.46
C SER A 503 -1.99 -3.83 -13.93
N THR A 504 -1.18 -4.48 -14.79
CA THR A 504 -1.51 -4.63 -16.22
C THR A 504 -2.87 -5.30 -16.44
N THR A 505 -3.22 -6.25 -15.57
CA THR A 505 -4.49 -7.00 -15.64
C THR A 505 -5.69 -6.12 -15.28
N GLN A 506 -5.57 -5.28 -14.25
CA GLN A 506 -6.64 -4.35 -13.85
C GLN A 506 -6.88 -3.30 -14.93
N ARG A 507 -5.82 -2.72 -15.50
CA ARG A 507 -5.95 -1.78 -16.62
C ARG A 507 -6.58 -2.41 -17.86
N GLN A 508 -6.27 -3.68 -18.15
CA GLN A 508 -6.91 -4.39 -19.24
C GLN A 508 -8.40 -4.60 -18.97
N MET A 509 -8.78 -4.94 -17.72
CA MET A 509 -10.19 -5.06 -17.35
C MET A 509 -10.91 -3.71 -17.38
N GLU A 510 -10.29 -2.67 -16.87
CA GLU A 510 -10.82 -1.31 -16.92
C GLU A 510 -11.02 -0.84 -18.37
N LEU A 511 -10.03 -1.07 -19.23
CA LEU A 511 -10.15 -0.80 -20.66
C LEU A 511 -11.31 -1.58 -21.31
N GLN A 512 -11.43 -2.87 -20.98
CA GLN A 512 -12.54 -3.70 -21.48
C GLN A 512 -13.91 -3.21 -20.97
N GLN A 513 -13.99 -2.80 -19.70
CA GLN A 513 -15.21 -2.22 -19.14
C GLN A 513 -15.58 -0.90 -19.84
N TYR A 514 -14.61 0.02 -20.06
CA TYR A 514 -14.87 1.26 -20.78
C TYR A 514 -15.30 1.01 -22.23
N LEU A 515 -14.69 0.06 -22.93
CA LEU A 515 -15.10 -0.34 -24.28
C LEU A 515 -16.51 -0.94 -24.28
N HIS A 516 -16.82 -1.76 -23.28
CA HIS A 516 -18.17 -2.34 -23.15
C HIS A 516 -19.23 -1.27 -22.84
N PHE A 517 -18.95 -0.33 -21.95
CA PHE A 517 -19.84 0.80 -21.68
C PHE A 517 -20.05 1.68 -22.92
N LYS A 518 -19.00 1.91 -23.72
CA LYS A 518 -19.12 2.62 -24.98
C LYS A 518 -20.00 1.87 -26.01
N GLN A 519 -19.89 0.53 -26.04
CA GLN A 519 -20.76 -0.32 -26.86
C GLN A 519 -22.23 -0.28 -26.41
N LEU A 520 -22.49 -0.13 -25.12
CA LEU A 520 -23.83 0.04 -24.54
C LEU A 520 -24.41 1.45 -24.75
N GLY A 521 -23.68 2.37 -25.41
CA GLY A 521 -24.16 3.72 -25.70
C GLY A 521 -23.96 4.70 -24.53
N ILE A 522 -23.24 4.36 -23.50
CA ILE A 522 -22.91 5.27 -22.39
C ILE A 522 -21.84 6.26 -22.88
N PRO A 523 -22.04 7.58 -22.79
CA PRO A 523 -21.09 8.58 -23.28
C PRO A 523 -19.84 8.62 -22.37
N ILE A 524 -18.81 7.89 -22.77
CA ILE A 524 -17.48 7.94 -22.13
C ILE A 524 -16.54 8.70 -23.07
N ALA A 525 -15.83 9.68 -22.51
CA ALA A 525 -14.86 10.46 -23.27
C ALA A 525 -13.72 9.55 -23.77
N ASP A 526 -13.36 9.68 -25.06
CA ASP A 526 -12.29 8.89 -25.67
C ASP A 526 -10.93 9.11 -24.96
N LYS A 527 -10.73 10.26 -24.35
CA LYS A 527 -9.59 10.57 -23.47
C LYS A 527 -9.49 9.63 -22.26
N THR A 528 -10.62 9.23 -21.67
CA THR A 528 -10.67 8.29 -20.53
C THR A 528 -10.28 6.89 -20.98
N ILE A 529 -10.74 6.46 -22.15
CA ILE A 529 -10.37 5.17 -22.74
C ILE A 529 -8.87 5.14 -23.08
N LEU A 530 -8.34 6.20 -23.67
CA LEU A 530 -6.92 6.36 -23.97
C LEU A 530 -6.05 6.38 -22.69
N ARG A 531 -6.54 6.97 -21.61
CA ARG A 531 -5.85 6.92 -20.31
C ARG A 531 -5.74 5.51 -19.75
N ALA A 532 -6.72 4.65 -19.96
CA ALA A 532 -6.69 3.25 -19.54
C ALA A 532 -5.90 2.34 -20.51
N ALA A 533 -5.68 2.76 -21.76
CA ALA A 533 -4.99 1.95 -22.78
C ALA A 533 -3.48 1.83 -22.56
N PHE A 534 -2.91 0.71 -23.03
CA PHE A 534 -1.46 0.43 -23.03
C PHE A 534 -0.82 0.94 -24.33
N ILE A 535 -0.53 2.23 -24.40
CA ILE A 535 0.10 2.84 -25.59
C ILE A 535 1.40 3.52 -25.15
N THR A 536 2.49 3.24 -25.84
CA THR A 536 3.83 3.73 -25.49
C THR A 536 3.93 5.26 -25.57
N ASN A 537 3.17 5.90 -26.49
CA ASN A 537 3.16 7.35 -26.69
C ASN A 537 1.85 8.01 -26.24
N LYS A 538 1.35 7.59 -25.07
CA LYS A 538 0.05 8.01 -24.52
C LYS A 538 -0.11 9.54 -24.38
N LYS A 539 0.94 10.24 -23.99
CA LYS A 539 0.93 11.72 -23.85
C LYS A 539 0.71 12.38 -25.22
N GLN A 540 1.45 11.97 -26.23
CA GLN A 540 1.28 12.48 -27.60
C GLN A 540 -0.12 12.22 -28.16
N ALA A 541 -0.65 11.01 -27.96
CA ALA A 541 -2.00 10.68 -28.42
C ALA A 541 -3.09 11.52 -27.75
N ILE A 542 -2.91 11.88 -26.47
CA ILE A 542 -3.84 12.76 -25.76
C ILE A 542 -3.70 14.21 -26.23
N GLU A 543 -2.47 14.70 -26.43
CA GLU A 543 -2.20 16.04 -26.96
C GLU A 543 -2.76 16.20 -28.38
N GLU A 544 -2.53 15.24 -29.27
CA GLU A 544 -3.09 15.22 -30.62
C GLU A 544 -4.64 15.23 -30.63
N MET A 545 -5.28 14.49 -29.70
CA MET A 545 -6.73 14.52 -29.55
C MET A 545 -7.24 15.88 -29.01
N GLU A 546 -6.51 16.51 -28.09
CA GLU A 546 -6.85 17.83 -27.55
C GLU A 546 -6.71 18.89 -28.64
N GLU A 547 -5.66 18.85 -29.44
CA GLU A 547 -5.47 19.74 -30.59
C GLU A 547 -6.55 19.53 -31.64
N GLN A 548 -6.89 18.30 -32.00
CA GLN A 548 -8.00 18.00 -32.94
C GLN A 548 -9.35 18.45 -32.39
N GLY A 549 -9.59 18.24 -31.08
CA GLY A 549 -10.80 18.71 -30.40
C GLY A 549 -10.92 20.24 -30.41
N GLN A 550 -9.83 20.96 -30.20
CA GLN A 550 -9.79 22.42 -30.29
C GLN A 550 -9.98 22.92 -31.71
N GLN A 551 -9.36 22.27 -32.72
CA GLN A 551 -9.53 22.60 -34.10
C GLN A 551 -10.99 22.37 -34.56
N GLN A 552 -11.62 21.27 -34.11
CA GLN A 552 -13.00 20.97 -34.43
C GLN A 552 -13.97 21.92 -33.73
N ALA A 553 -13.70 22.33 -32.50
CA ALA A 553 -14.47 23.35 -31.79
C ALA A 553 -14.35 24.74 -32.48
N GLN A 554 -13.15 25.10 -32.93
CA GLN A 554 -12.93 26.33 -33.70
C GLN A 554 -13.63 26.29 -35.05
N MET A 555 -13.58 25.17 -35.76
CA MET A 555 -14.33 24.99 -37.03
C MET A 555 -15.85 25.09 -36.84
N ASN A 556 -16.37 24.44 -35.78
CA ASN A 556 -17.78 24.53 -35.44
C ASN A 556 -18.19 25.95 -35.05
N GLN A 557 -17.36 26.70 -34.33
CA GLN A 557 -17.57 28.12 -34.02
C GLN A 557 -17.54 28.99 -35.28
N MET A 558 -16.60 28.75 -36.20
CA MET A 558 -16.54 29.47 -37.47
C MET A 558 -17.78 29.16 -38.34
N GLN A 559 -18.21 27.90 -38.39
CA GLN A 559 -19.45 27.53 -39.13
C GLN A 559 -20.68 28.17 -38.48
N ALA A 560 -20.76 28.18 -37.14
CA ALA A 560 -21.85 28.85 -36.44
C ALA A 560 -21.85 30.36 -36.67
N GLN A 561 -20.68 31.00 -36.72
CA GLN A 561 -20.53 32.42 -37.04
C GLN A 561 -20.90 32.69 -38.49
N GLN A 562 -20.47 31.88 -39.47
CA GLN A 562 -20.83 32.02 -40.86
C GLN A 562 -22.35 31.83 -41.05
N GLN A 563 -22.96 30.87 -40.33
CA GLN A 563 -24.39 30.65 -40.38
C GLN A 563 -25.20 31.80 -39.80
N ALA A 564 -24.70 32.37 -38.69
CA ALA A 564 -25.27 33.56 -38.07
C ALA A 564 -25.11 34.84 -38.95
N GLU A 565 -24.00 34.98 -39.70
CA GLU A 565 -23.83 36.04 -40.69
C GLU A 565 -24.75 35.87 -41.91
N LEU A 566 -24.90 34.63 -42.37
CA LEU A 566 -25.82 34.28 -43.46
C LEU A 566 -27.28 34.56 -43.09
N ASP A 567 -27.67 34.26 -41.85
CA ASP A 567 -29.01 34.54 -41.34
C ASP A 567 -29.21 36.04 -41.08
N LYS A 568 -28.18 36.78 -40.63
CA LYS A 568 -28.20 38.26 -40.57
C LYS A 568 -28.33 38.87 -41.98
N SER A 569 -27.58 38.35 -42.97
CA SER A 569 -27.67 38.80 -44.36
C SER A 569 -29.05 38.53 -44.95
N LYS A 570 -29.63 37.33 -44.69
CA LYS A 570 -31.00 37.00 -45.11
C LYS A 570 -32.03 37.90 -44.42
N SER A 571 -31.86 38.19 -43.13
CA SER A 571 -32.76 39.09 -42.40
C SER A 571 -32.64 40.53 -42.88
N MET A 572 -31.44 41.00 -43.24
CA MET A 572 -31.25 42.31 -43.86
C MET A 572 -31.84 42.37 -45.28
N ALA A 573 -31.69 41.32 -46.09
CA ALA A 573 -32.31 41.21 -47.40
C ALA A 573 -33.84 41.20 -47.29
N ASN A 574 -34.38 40.51 -46.30
CA ASN A 574 -35.84 40.52 -46.05
C ASN A 574 -36.34 41.88 -45.52
N MET A 575 -35.53 42.56 -44.68
CA MET A 575 -35.85 43.95 -44.27
C MET A 575 -35.74 44.96 -45.41
N ALA A 576 -34.75 44.79 -46.29
CA ALA A 576 -34.66 45.62 -47.52
C ALA A 576 -35.84 45.38 -48.43
N LYS A 577 -36.28 44.14 -48.54
CA LYS A 577 -37.47 43.78 -49.30
C LYS A 577 -38.75 44.33 -48.68
N ALA A 578 -38.86 44.20 -47.34
CA ALA A 578 -39.97 44.81 -46.59
C ALA A 578 -40.03 46.36 -46.71
N ARG A 579 -38.83 47.01 -46.73
CA ARG A 579 -38.74 48.46 -46.98
C ARG A 579 -39.12 48.87 -48.40
N SER A 580 -38.75 48.04 -49.38
CA SER A 580 -39.18 48.26 -50.79
C SER A 580 -40.70 48.06 -50.94
N ASP A 581 -41.26 47.09 -50.25
CA ASP A 581 -42.68 46.83 -50.24
C ASP A 581 -43.45 47.89 -49.43
N LEU A 582 -42.92 48.42 -48.36
CA LEU A 582 -43.42 49.58 -47.63
C LEU A 582 -43.32 50.89 -48.42
N ALA A 583 -42.32 51.02 -49.29
CA ALA A 583 -42.24 52.18 -50.24
C ALA A 583 -43.34 52.10 -51.33
N LYS A 584 -43.64 50.89 -51.84
CA LYS A 584 -44.75 50.63 -52.72
C LYS A 584 -46.11 50.79 -52.02
N GLU A 585 -46.18 50.39 -50.74
CA GLU A 585 -47.37 50.59 -49.93
C GLU A 585 -47.68 52.09 -49.66
N LYS A 586 -46.63 52.87 -49.50
CA LYS A 586 -46.76 54.36 -49.35
C LYS A 586 -47.25 55.02 -50.60
N GLU A 587 -46.86 54.51 -51.75
CA GLU A 587 -47.45 54.97 -53.04
C GLU A 587 -48.92 54.52 -53.18
N LEU A 588 -49.29 53.35 -52.71
CA LEU A 588 -50.66 52.89 -52.63
C LEU A 588 -51.49 53.60 -51.51
N MET A 589 -50.88 53.99 -50.43
CA MET A 589 -51.54 54.76 -49.36
C MET A 589 -51.80 56.22 -49.73
N ALA A 590 -51.01 56.80 -50.64
CA ALA A 590 -51.30 58.10 -51.17
C ALA A 590 -52.62 58.09 -52.03
N SER A 591 -52.99 56.91 -52.55
CA SER A 591 -54.31 56.71 -53.29
C SER A 591 -55.43 56.16 -52.39
N ALA A 592 -55.11 55.78 -51.14
CA ALA A 592 -56.08 55.21 -50.20
C ALA A 592 -56.49 56.15 -49.03
N ALA A 593 -56.01 57.36 -49.04
CA ALA A 593 -56.39 58.39 -48.03
C ALA A 593 -57.90 58.82 -48.09
N GLU A 594 -58.61 58.34 -49.13
CA GLU A 594 -60.07 58.50 -49.27
C GLU A 594 -60.88 57.39 -48.58
N LYS A 595 -60.27 56.32 -48.07
CA LYS A 595 -60.94 55.16 -47.42
C LYS A 595 -60.77 55.06 -45.95
N TYR A 596 -60.11 56.04 -45.28
CA TYR A 596 -59.76 55.96 -43.85
C TYR A 596 -60.83 56.31 -42.86
N SER A 597 -62.09 56.48 -43.29
CA SER A 597 -63.20 56.66 -42.37
C SER A 597 -63.82 55.35 -41.84
N GLN A 598 -63.34 54.23 -42.31
CA GLN A 598 -63.90 52.92 -41.90
C GLN A 598 -62.95 52.02 -41.07
N ILE A 599 -61.76 52.49 -40.74
CA ILE A 599 -60.72 51.60 -40.12
C ILE A 599 -60.60 51.81 -38.59
N ASP A 600 -61.14 52.87 -38.00
CA ASP A 600 -61.10 53.09 -36.56
C ASP A 600 -61.95 52.09 -35.76
N GLU A 601 -62.89 51.42 -36.35
CA GLU A 601 -63.65 50.36 -35.69
C GLU A 601 -62.98 48.97 -35.65
N ASN A 602 -62.02 48.73 -36.56
CA ASN A 602 -61.33 47.46 -36.59
C ASN A 602 -60.05 47.37 -35.71
N ILE A 603 -59.48 48.50 -35.33
CA ILE A 603 -58.27 48.52 -34.48
C ILE A 603 -58.62 48.20 -33.00
N ALA A 604 -59.79 48.63 -32.53
CA ALA A 604 -60.27 48.30 -31.20
C ALA A 604 -60.54 46.78 -31.00
N ASN A 605 -60.93 46.07 -32.05
CA ASN A 605 -61.17 44.62 -32.02
C ASN A 605 -59.92 43.79 -32.14
N ALA A 606 -58.81 44.31 -32.73
CA ALA A 606 -57.54 43.58 -32.84
C ALA A 606 -56.74 43.63 -31.52
N GLN A 607 -56.78 44.74 -30.81
CA GLN A 607 -56.12 44.85 -29.50
C GLN A 607 -56.77 43.95 -28.43
N HIS A 608 -58.09 43.71 -28.53
CA HIS A 608 -58.79 42.80 -27.62
C HIS A 608 -58.41 41.33 -27.86
N LYS A 609 -58.06 40.93 -29.09
CA LYS A 609 -57.64 39.56 -29.41
C LYS A 609 -56.20 39.24 -28.97
N THR A 610 -55.29 40.25 -29.03
CA THR A 610 -53.88 40.04 -28.59
C THR A 610 -53.77 39.87 -27.11
N ILE A 611 -54.56 40.64 -26.32
CA ILE A 611 -54.59 40.48 -24.85
C ILE A 611 -55.21 39.14 -24.43
N GLN A 612 -56.17 38.61 -25.20
CA GLN A 612 -56.73 37.31 -24.92
C GLN A 612 -55.75 36.16 -25.25
N ALA A 613 -54.90 36.27 -26.28
CA ALA A 613 -53.89 35.28 -26.65
C ALA A 613 -52.75 35.22 -25.60
N ASP A 614 -52.35 36.36 -25.07
CA ASP A 614 -51.34 36.41 -23.99
C ASP A 614 -51.88 35.84 -22.65
N LEU A 615 -53.15 36.02 -22.35
CA LEU A 615 -53.81 35.39 -21.20
C LEU A 615 -53.96 33.87 -21.35
N ASP A 616 -54.17 33.37 -22.57
CA ASP A 616 -54.22 31.93 -22.81
C ASP A 616 -52.84 31.27 -22.73
N ILE A 617 -51.78 31.99 -23.11
CA ILE A 617 -50.38 31.50 -22.90
C ILE A 617 -50.02 31.42 -21.41
N VAL A 618 -50.39 32.40 -20.65
CA VAL A 618 -50.17 32.40 -19.17
C VAL A 618 -50.99 31.29 -18.52
N LYS A 619 -52.23 31.06 -18.94
CA LYS A 619 -53.03 29.94 -18.44
C LYS A 619 -52.42 28.58 -18.77
N ASN A 620 -51.90 28.36 -19.98
CA ASN A 620 -51.26 27.13 -20.40
C ASN A 620 -49.93 26.89 -19.64
N LEU A 621 -49.19 27.95 -19.28
CA LEU A 621 -48.01 27.86 -18.44
C LEU A 621 -48.32 27.44 -17.01
N VAL A 622 -49.42 28.02 -16.43
CA VAL A 622 -49.87 27.63 -15.08
C VAL A 622 -50.43 26.20 -15.07
N GLU A 623 -51.08 25.74 -16.12
CA GLU A 623 -51.54 24.34 -16.24
C GLU A 623 -50.38 23.35 -16.40
N LEU A 624 -49.24 23.73 -17.02
CA LEU A 624 -48.03 22.92 -17.12
C LEU A 624 -47.31 22.80 -15.77
N GLU A 625 -47.23 23.89 -14.98
CA GLU A 625 -46.68 23.84 -13.62
C GLU A 625 -47.55 22.98 -12.70
N ASP A 626 -48.87 23.06 -12.79
CA ASP A 626 -49.78 22.19 -12.04
C ASP A 626 -49.70 20.72 -12.45
N MET A 627 -49.43 20.42 -13.70
CA MET A 627 -49.18 19.04 -14.14
C MET A 627 -47.87 18.45 -13.62
N ASP A 628 -46.82 19.25 -13.53
CA ASP A 628 -45.53 18.81 -12.93
C ASP A 628 -45.67 18.59 -11.44
N MET A 629 -46.40 19.45 -10.76
CA MET A 629 -46.69 19.30 -9.29
C MET A 629 -47.57 18.05 -9.04
N ARG A 630 -48.51 17.73 -9.93
CA ARG A 630 -49.31 16.50 -9.79
C ARG A 630 -48.48 15.24 -10.03
N ASN A 631 -47.57 15.29 -10.97
CA ASN A 631 -46.64 14.15 -11.22
C ASN A 631 -45.67 13.91 -10.04
N ILE A 632 -45.18 14.97 -9.39
CA ILE A 632 -44.36 14.86 -8.17
C ILE A 632 -45.18 14.28 -7.03
N ARG A 633 -46.45 14.73 -6.88
CA ARG A 633 -47.33 14.21 -5.83
C ARG A 633 -47.71 12.75 -6.01
N ASN A 634 -47.97 12.32 -7.26
CA ASN A 634 -48.25 10.92 -7.60
C ASN A 634 -47.03 10.02 -7.37
N ASN A 635 -45.82 10.51 -7.66
CA ASN A 635 -44.59 9.77 -7.41
C ASN A 635 -44.28 9.63 -5.89
N LEU A 636 -44.65 10.63 -5.08
CA LEU A 636 -44.58 10.57 -3.61
C LEU A 636 -45.58 9.57 -3.04
N GLU A 637 -46.81 9.56 -3.54
CA GLU A 637 -47.84 8.58 -3.10
C GLU A 637 -47.46 7.14 -3.48
N VAL A 638 -46.83 6.93 -4.64
CA VAL A 638 -46.31 5.61 -5.05
C VAL A 638 -45.14 5.20 -4.16
N ALA A 639 -44.27 6.11 -3.77
CA ALA A 639 -43.17 5.84 -2.83
C ALA A 639 -43.67 5.47 -1.44
N ASP A 640 -44.72 6.13 -0.95
CA ASP A 640 -45.36 5.78 0.31
C ASP A 640 -46.13 4.47 0.27
N LEU A 641 -46.75 4.13 -0.84
CA LEU A 641 -47.37 2.82 -1.08
C LEU A 641 -46.34 1.69 -1.09
N ILE A 642 -45.19 1.88 -1.74
CA ILE A 642 -44.07 0.93 -1.73
C ILE A 642 -43.53 0.74 -0.33
N LYS A 643 -43.41 1.80 0.47
CA LYS A 643 -42.96 1.75 1.85
C LYS A 643 -43.91 0.95 2.74
N ASN A 644 -45.23 1.13 2.53
CA ASN A 644 -46.25 0.41 3.28
C ASN A 644 -46.38 -1.08 2.89
N ILE A 645 -46.02 -1.44 1.66
CA ILE A 645 -45.97 -2.84 1.20
C ILE A 645 -44.77 -3.56 1.81
N THR A 646 -43.64 -2.86 1.99
CA THR A 646 -42.42 -3.43 2.58
C THR A 646 -42.52 -3.64 4.08
N VAL A 647 -43.33 -2.85 4.78
CA VAL A 647 -43.57 -2.96 6.24
C VAL A 647 -44.55 -4.09 6.57
N ASN A 648 -45.45 -4.47 5.63
CA ASN A 648 -46.45 -5.52 5.87
C ASN A 648 -45.95 -6.95 5.57
N GLN A 649 -44.70 -7.13 5.15
CA GLN A 649 -44.10 -8.46 4.95
C GLN A 649 -43.22 -8.96 6.11
N GLN A 650 -43.16 -8.21 7.22
CA GLN A 650 -42.46 -8.63 8.43
C GLN A 650 -43.43 -8.69 9.62
N SER A 651 -44.20 -9.72 9.68
CA SER A 651 -44.77 -10.18 10.96
C SER A 651 -44.75 -11.71 11.01
N PRO A 652 -44.10 -12.26 12.02
CA PRO A 652 -43.95 -13.69 12.16
C PRO A 652 -45.20 -14.29 12.79
N LYS A 653 -45.62 -15.39 12.29
CA LYS A 653 -46.40 -16.34 13.12
C LYS A 653 -45.44 -17.37 13.66
N GLY A 654 -45.28 -17.32 14.98
CA GLY A 654 -44.88 -18.41 15.77
C GLY A 654 -45.99 -19.45 15.88
N ASP A 655 -45.60 -20.52 16.50
CA ASP A 655 -46.23 -21.70 17.01
C ASP A 655 -46.06 -22.96 16.14
N LEU A 656 -45.15 -23.68 16.60
CA LEU A 656 -45.03 -25.10 17.04
C LEU A 656 -43.62 -25.59 16.83
#